data_26f0947b55235660922f1c137c084aa0
#
_entry.id   26f0947b55235660922f1c137c084aa0
#
_cell.length_a   1.000
_cell.length_b   1.000
_cell.length_c   1.000
_cell.angle_alpha   90.00
_cell.angle_beta   90.00
_cell.angle_gamma   90.00
#
_symmetry.space_group_name_H-M   'P 1'
#
loop_
_entity.id
_entity.type
_entity.pdbx_description
1 polymer ?
#
loop_
_entity_poly.entity_id
_entity_poly.type
_entity_poly.pdbx_seq_one_letter_code
_entity_poly.pdbx_strand_id
1 'polypeptide(L)'
;MSSFKILMGGALVPALLFGVATMVQATPVSAEEIRGQVQDSLGRPITGASLRLKTAAGGVIGSTQSDASGRFVFTSISQGTYAVQAEKSGFQLGTSIVTVSTGMEVSTTVTLAAQEALEIQIAAERLNQARNGLSPKTGGTVSHFDATDIENLPQGENTPLNQVLLQAPGVVNDSYGQLHVRGDHGNMQYRINGVILPEGISGFGQALDTRFAQQIDLLTGALPAQYGYRTAGVIEINTKNKFEAGGSVDLYGGSNGTVNPSFEYGNTNGNLSYFVNGSYLTNNIGIENPTSSTNPLHDRTDQYKGFGYLSYLLNSTTKLSFMFGSYDGKFQIPNNPGQTPDPNNLGILGQLGLAGYNSATLNDQQREVNRFAVSTLQSSLSDSFDYQVSLFTRYSSTHYLPDITGNLVFNNGVAEDVFRSSSSTGIQADGSYRLNDAHTLRMGFFGSSENIESNNSFTVFPANPGPNVSGAAYSIPDNNPKNGNTLLGVYLQDEWKATGKLTVNYGARFDHVNAYVNEQQFSPRLGAIYKASDQTTWHAGYSRYFTPPPTELVSSTTLALFNNTTNAQTGQNSPVKSERANYLDAGVTHQLTPTLNLGMDTFYKQTQNLIDEGQFGPALLLTPYNYEQGKIYGVELTGNYKTGNFSGYANLARTISLGKNIISSQYLFDQATLNYAANNWVNVDHEQALTISTGGSYLLSGGTRLNSDLIYESGLRNGFANTGSLPSYTVLNLGASRKISLDGMGLVEARLVVNNVLDTAYLIRDGSGIGVFAPQYGPRRGVFVGLGKKF
;
A
#
# COMPACT_ATOMS: atom_id res chain seq x y z
N MET A 1 47.04 23.80 14.13
CA MET A 1 47.19 23.95 15.57
C MET A 1 45.92 23.35 16.19
N SER A 2 45.82 22.26 16.89
CA SER A 2 46.74 21.51 17.73
C SER A 2 46.32 20.04 17.69
N SER A 3 47.30 19.19 17.62
CA SER A 3 47.27 17.73 17.61
C SER A 3 46.75 17.13 18.90
N PHE A 4 46.10 15.95 18.83
CA PHE A 4 46.10 14.99 19.91
C PHE A 4 46.50 13.59 19.43
N LYS A 5 47.56 13.09 20.06
CA LYS A 5 48.30 11.85 19.77
C LYS A 5 47.67 10.65 20.45
N ILE A 6 47.68 9.55 19.72
CA ILE A 6 47.45 8.17 20.17
C ILE A 6 48.63 7.70 21.03
N LEU A 7 48.36 6.99 22.12
CA LEU A 7 49.34 6.18 22.83
C LEU A 7 48.90 4.72 22.84
N MET A 8 49.69 3.88 22.17
CA MET A 8 49.69 2.43 22.35
C MET A 8 50.58 2.10 23.56
N GLY A 9 50.19 1.11 24.35
CA GLY A 9 51.02 0.48 25.37
C GLY A 9 50.75 -1.00 25.44
N GLY A 10 51.66 -1.80 24.94
CA GLY A 10 51.71 -3.23 25.11
C GLY A 10 52.52 -3.64 26.34
N ALA A 11 52.21 -4.84 26.89
CA ALA A 11 53.09 -5.57 27.78
C ALA A 11 52.71 -7.06 27.82
N LEU A 12 53.49 -7.87 27.32
CA LEU A 12 54.30 -9.03 27.67
C LEU A 12 53.83 -9.95 28.79
N VAL A 13 53.75 -11.23 28.37
CA VAL A 13 53.68 -12.48 29.18
C VAL A 13 55.02 -12.66 29.93
N PRO A 14 54.99 -13.39 31.08
CA PRO A 14 55.80 -14.60 31.15
C PRO A 14 55.07 -15.82 31.75
N ALA A 15 55.41 -16.96 31.14
CA ALA A 15 55.14 -18.32 31.59
C ALA A 15 55.95 -18.70 32.83
N LEU A 16 55.36 -19.46 33.75
CA LEU A 16 56.07 -20.24 34.75
C LEU A 16 55.43 -21.65 34.83
N LEU A 17 56.22 -22.63 34.43
CA LEU A 17 56.05 -24.05 34.64
C LEU A 17 56.27 -24.38 36.10
N PHE A 18 55.34 -25.07 36.73
CA PHE A 18 55.59 -25.98 37.86
C PHE A 18 54.72 -27.21 37.75
N GLY A 19 55.32 -28.35 37.54
CA GLY A 19 54.67 -29.63 37.57
C GLY A 19 54.46 -30.07 39.02
N VAL A 20 53.23 -30.55 39.31
CA VAL A 20 52.95 -31.41 40.43
C VAL A 20 52.08 -32.57 39.96
N ALA A 21 52.58 -33.76 40.05
CA ALA A 21 51.82 -34.98 39.90
C ALA A 21 50.82 -35.12 41.03
N THR A 22 49.53 -35.19 40.75
CA THR A 22 48.51 -35.58 41.72
C THR A 22 47.67 -36.72 41.14
N MET A 23 47.41 -37.68 41.95
CA MET A 23 46.66 -38.90 41.77
C MET A 23 45.30 -38.63 41.10
N VAL A 24 44.94 -39.44 40.10
CA VAL A 24 43.64 -39.61 39.55
C VAL A 24 42.71 -40.17 40.62
N GLN A 25 41.97 -39.29 41.29
CA GLN A 25 40.71 -39.68 41.89
C GLN A 25 39.65 -39.70 40.78
N ALA A 26 39.03 -40.86 40.56
CA ALA A 26 37.85 -41.01 39.75
C ALA A 26 36.74 -40.11 40.31
N THR A 27 36.50 -38.95 39.72
CA THR A 27 35.31 -38.15 40.00
C THR A 27 34.09 -38.98 39.56
N PRO A 28 33.02 -39.02 40.42
CA PRO A 28 31.78 -39.65 39.99
C PRO A 28 31.29 -38.94 38.73
N VAL A 29 30.97 -39.70 37.70
CA VAL A 29 30.31 -39.22 36.48
C VAL A 29 29.04 -38.55 36.97
N SER A 30 28.96 -37.22 36.93
CA SER A 30 27.74 -36.51 37.23
C SER A 30 26.69 -36.97 36.23
N ALA A 31 25.62 -37.58 36.75
CA ALA A 31 24.50 -37.97 35.92
C ALA A 31 23.88 -36.70 35.31
N GLU A 32 23.88 -36.63 33.98
CA GLU A 32 23.36 -35.47 33.27
C GLU A 32 21.82 -35.47 33.39
N GLU A 33 21.24 -34.29 33.54
CA GLU A 33 19.81 -34.10 33.76
C GLU A 33 19.23 -33.21 32.66
N ILE A 34 18.01 -33.56 32.21
CA ILE A 34 17.18 -32.70 31.39
C ILE A 34 16.08 -32.15 32.31
N ARG A 35 16.10 -30.86 32.53
CA ARG A 35 15.07 -30.14 33.30
C ARG A 35 14.20 -29.34 32.36
N GLY A 36 12.95 -29.11 32.74
CA GLY A 36 12.09 -28.29 31.91
C GLY A 36 10.77 -27.95 32.53
N GLN A 37 9.96 -27.26 31.74
CA GLN A 37 8.61 -26.87 32.11
C GLN A 37 7.62 -27.23 30.99
N VAL A 38 6.46 -27.78 31.37
CA VAL A 38 5.32 -27.92 30.49
C VAL A 38 4.39 -26.75 30.72
N GLN A 39 4.06 -26.06 29.65
CA GLN A 39 3.17 -24.91 29.68
C GLN A 39 2.15 -24.96 28.56
N ASP A 40 1.07 -24.19 28.70
CA ASP A 40 0.15 -23.97 27.57
C ASP A 40 0.68 -22.86 26.62
N SER A 41 -0.06 -22.59 25.57
CA SER A 41 0.28 -21.54 24.58
C SER A 41 0.27 -20.11 25.16
N LEU A 42 -0.27 -19.92 26.35
CA LEU A 42 -0.26 -18.65 27.10
C LEU A 42 0.85 -18.58 28.17
N GLY A 43 1.74 -19.57 28.18
CA GLY A 43 2.83 -19.66 29.17
C GLY A 43 2.40 -20.13 30.57
N ARG A 44 1.15 -20.57 30.77
CA ARG A 44 0.66 -21.07 32.08
C ARG A 44 1.13 -22.49 32.30
N PRO A 45 1.64 -22.83 33.49
CA PRO A 45 2.14 -24.17 33.79
C PRO A 45 1.03 -25.23 33.72
N ILE A 46 1.33 -26.39 33.11
CA ILE A 46 0.43 -27.53 33.04
C ILE A 46 0.88 -28.60 34.02
N THR A 47 0.04 -28.86 35.02
CA THR A 47 0.26 -29.87 36.07
C THR A 47 -0.14 -31.26 35.57
N GLY A 48 0.66 -32.27 35.91
CA GLY A 48 0.32 -33.69 35.68
C GLY A 48 0.28 -34.08 34.22
N ALA A 49 1.04 -33.40 33.37
CA ALA A 49 1.30 -33.87 32.01
C ALA A 49 2.25 -35.07 32.06
N SER A 50 1.95 -36.11 31.33
CA SER A 50 2.81 -37.29 31.18
C SER A 50 3.93 -36.97 30.17
N LEU A 51 5.19 -37.12 30.58
CA LEU A 51 6.32 -36.88 29.73
C LEU A 51 7.05 -38.18 29.38
N ARG A 52 7.50 -38.30 28.14
CA ARG A 52 8.32 -39.38 27.62
C ARG A 52 9.58 -38.82 26.95
N LEU A 53 10.74 -39.37 27.35
CA LEU A 53 12.01 -39.08 26.69
C LEU A 53 12.29 -40.14 25.66
N LYS A 54 12.42 -39.73 24.39
CA LYS A 54 12.63 -40.63 23.24
C LYS A 54 13.98 -40.39 22.58
N THR A 55 14.63 -41.46 22.17
CA THR A 55 15.81 -41.40 21.31
C THR A 55 15.43 -40.96 19.89
N ALA A 56 16.42 -40.59 19.06
CA ALA A 56 16.21 -40.29 17.64
C ALA A 56 15.60 -41.48 16.85
N ALA A 57 15.79 -42.72 17.31
CA ALA A 57 15.16 -43.92 16.74
C ALA A 57 13.72 -44.17 17.26
N GLY A 58 13.16 -43.26 18.11
CA GLY A 58 11.81 -43.35 18.65
C GLY A 58 11.62 -44.21 19.89
N GLY A 59 12.66 -44.86 20.41
CA GLY A 59 12.61 -45.66 21.63
C GLY A 59 12.46 -44.78 22.89
N VAL A 60 11.53 -45.15 23.77
CA VAL A 60 11.31 -44.45 25.05
C VAL A 60 12.38 -44.92 26.05
N ILE A 61 13.16 -43.97 26.60
CA ILE A 61 14.23 -44.24 27.57
C ILE A 61 13.94 -43.72 28.97
N GLY A 62 12.90 -42.88 29.11
CA GLY A 62 12.47 -42.36 30.42
C GLY A 62 11.04 -41.81 30.34
N SER A 63 10.37 -41.80 31.53
CA SER A 63 9.06 -41.17 31.67
C SER A 63 8.96 -40.47 33.01
N THR A 64 8.25 -39.34 33.06
CA THR A 64 8.00 -38.53 34.25
C THR A 64 6.67 -37.79 34.12
N GLN A 65 6.27 -37.05 35.13
CA GLN A 65 5.11 -36.15 35.08
C GLN A 65 5.50 -34.77 35.55
N SER A 66 4.81 -33.75 35.02
CA SER A 66 5.00 -32.37 35.44
C SER A 66 4.37 -32.14 36.84
N ASP A 67 5.06 -31.38 37.69
CA ASP A 67 4.60 -30.96 39.02
C ASP A 67 3.53 -29.84 38.95
N ALA A 68 3.14 -29.29 40.13
CA ALA A 68 2.16 -28.21 40.23
C ALA A 68 2.59 -26.89 39.53
N SER A 69 3.89 -26.73 39.34
CA SER A 69 4.49 -25.59 38.61
C SER A 69 4.79 -25.91 37.14
N GLY A 70 4.30 -27.06 36.64
CA GLY A 70 4.58 -27.55 35.30
C GLY A 70 6.01 -28.09 35.12
N ARG A 71 6.85 -28.14 36.14
CA ARG A 71 8.25 -28.55 36.01
C ARG A 71 8.41 -30.07 35.97
N PHE A 72 9.43 -30.52 35.25
CA PHE A 72 9.82 -31.91 35.15
C PHE A 72 11.34 -32.08 35.13
N VAL A 73 11.80 -33.29 35.46
CA VAL A 73 13.19 -33.66 35.35
C VAL A 73 13.35 -35.10 34.86
N PHE A 74 14.32 -35.35 33.99
CA PHE A 74 14.85 -36.63 33.64
C PHE A 74 16.31 -36.73 34.14
N THR A 75 16.65 -37.72 34.89
CA THR A 75 17.98 -37.90 35.48
C THR A 75 18.71 -39.08 34.80
N SER A 76 20.03 -39.11 34.89
CA SER A 76 20.91 -40.20 34.42
C SER A 76 20.81 -40.36 32.88
N ILE A 77 20.78 -39.25 32.14
CA ILE A 77 20.68 -39.27 30.69
C ILE A 77 22.09 -39.27 30.08
N SER A 78 22.33 -40.17 29.11
CA SER A 78 23.59 -40.25 28.36
C SER A 78 23.66 -39.11 27.34
N GLN A 79 24.85 -38.79 26.84
CA GLN A 79 25.05 -37.90 25.70
C GLN A 79 24.21 -38.32 24.50
N GLY A 80 23.57 -37.37 23.84
CA GLY A 80 22.76 -37.61 22.63
C GLY A 80 21.70 -36.59 22.38
N THR A 81 20.99 -36.71 21.26
CA THR A 81 19.82 -35.91 20.95
C THR A 81 18.56 -36.70 21.21
N TYR A 82 17.64 -36.06 21.91
CA TYR A 82 16.42 -36.68 22.43
C TYR A 82 15.21 -35.80 22.11
N ALA A 83 14.04 -36.44 22.00
CA ALA A 83 12.75 -35.79 21.94
C ALA A 83 12.03 -35.91 23.28
N VAL A 84 11.75 -34.80 23.95
CA VAL A 84 10.89 -34.72 25.12
C VAL A 84 9.44 -34.54 24.63
N GLN A 85 8.63 -35.56 24.78
CA GLN A 85 7.20 -35.52 24.44
C GLN A 85 6.35 -35.41 25.70
N ALA A 86 5.42 -34.47 25.70
CA ALA A 86 4.46 -34.29 26.78
C ALA A 86 3.03 -34.50 26.28
N GLU A 87 2.22 -35.21 27.05
CA GLU A 87 0.83 -35.57 26.78
C GLU A 87 -0.06 -35.24 27.96
N LYS A 88 -1.21 -34.59 27.71
CA LYS A 88 -2.23 -34.29 28.73
C LYS A 88 -3.61 -34.35 28.09
N SER A 89 -4.61 -34.94 28.79
CA SER A 89 -5.98 -34.93 28.27
C SER A 89 -6.49 -33.51 28.05
N GLY A 90 -7.12 -33.29 26.88
CA GLY A 90 -7.57 -31.97 26.46
C GLY A 90 -6.50 -31.09 25.78
N PHE A 91 -5.30 -31.64 25.61
CA PHE A 91 -4.20 -30.97 24.91
C PHE A 91 -3.63 -31.84 23.80
N GLN A 92 -2.98 -31.24 22.85
CA GLN A 92 -2.20 -31.93 21.82
C GLN A 92 -0.85 -32.37 22.36
N LEU A 93 -0.28 -33.40 21.71
CA LEU A 93 1.06 -33.89 22.03
C LEU A 93 2.10 -32.78 21.73
N GLY A 94 2.76 -32.28 22.77
CA GLY A 94 3.89 -31.39 22.64
C GLY A 94 5.20 -32.14 22.49
N THR A 95 6.12 -31.62 21.67
CA THR A 95 7.46 -32.23 21.52
C THR A 95 8.52 -31.14 21.48
N SER A 96 9.59 -31.31 22.28
CA SER A 96 10.78 -30.48 22.22
C SER A 96 12.01 -31.32 21.99
N ILE A 97 12.92 -30.89 21.12
CA ILE A 97 14.19 -31.61 20.84
C ILE A 97 15.28 -30.98 21.69
N VAL A 98 16.03 -31.84 22.39
CA VAL A 98 17.13 -31.44 23.30
C VAL A 98 18.38 -32.23 22.94
N THR A 99 19.54 -31.57 23.03
CA THR A 99 20.84 -32.21 22.90
C THR A 99 21.61 -32.16 24.22
N VAL A 100 21.94 -33.31 24.75
CA VAL A 100 22.69 -33.49 26.01
C VAL A 100 24.16 -33.64 25.68
N SER A 101 25.00 -32.78 26.25
CA SER A 101 26.46 -32.80 26.14
C SER A 101 27.10 -32.93 27.53
N THR A 102 28.31 -33.48 27.63
CA THR A 102 28.99 -33.73 28.91
C THR A 102 29.15 -32.44 29.72
N GLY A 103 28.69 -32.47 30.97
CA GLY A 103 28.90 -31.40 31.95
C GLY A 103 27.97 -30.21 31.74
N MET A 104 26.93 -30.31 30.90
CA MET A 104 25.91 -29.27 30.71
C MET A 104 24.56 -29.68 31.26
N GLU A 105 23.95 -28.84 32.08
CA GLU A 105 22.54 -28.93 32.46
C GLU A 105 21.69 -28.45 31.28
N VAL A 106 20.76 -29.29 30.81
CA VAL A 106 19.88 -28.94 29.68
C VAL A 106 18.52 -28.54 30.22
N SER A 107 18.10 -27.32 29.88
CA SER A 107 16.75 -26.83 30.17
C SER A 107 15.91 -26.73 28.89
N THR A 108 14.63 -27.16 28.98
CA THR A 108 13.71 -27.10 27.84
C THR A 108 12.28 -26.76 28.28
N THR A 109 11.53 -26.16 27.34
CA THR A 109 10.09 -25.92 27.53
C THR A 109 9.31 -26.75 26.51
N VAL A 110 8.28 -27.45 27.00
CA VAL A 110 7.33 -28.17 26.12
C VAL A 110 5.99 -27.45 26.19
N THR A 111 5.57 -26.87 25.07
CA THR A 111 4.28 -26.19 24.97
C THR A 111 3.23 -27.15 24.46
N LEU A 112 2.09 -27.25 25.19
CA LEU A 112 0.92 -28.03 24.80
C LEU A 112 -0.18 -27.07 24.34
N ALA A 113 -0.62 -27.21 23.08
CA ALA A 113 -1.78 -26.49 22.59
C ALA A 113 -3.07 -27.18 23.03
N ALA A 114 -4.06 -26.44 23.53
CA ALA A 114 -5.38 -26.97 23.81
C ALA A 114 -6.00 -27.51 22.52
N GLN A 115 -6.64 -28.65 22.56
CA GLN A 115 -7.29 -29.26 21.39
C GLN A 115 -8.37 -28.34 20.80
N GLU A 116 -9.15 -27.70 21.66
CA GLU A 116 -10.13 -26.69 21.26
C GLU A 116 -9.48 -25.50 20.53
N ALA A 117 -8.30 -25.05 20.97
CA ALA A 117 -7.58 -23.94 20.30
C ALA A 117 -7.13 -24.31 18.87
N LEU A 118 -6.79 -25.56 18.60
CA LEU A 118 -6.48 -26.01 17.25
C LEU A 118 -7.72 -26.08 16.36
N GLU A 119 -8.85 -26.58 16.85
CA GLU A 119 -10.10 -26.64 16.11
C GLU A 119 -10.56 -25.23 15.70
N ILE A 120 -10.42 -24.25 16.60
CA ILE A 120 -10.68 -22.84 16.32
C ILE A 120 -9.72 -22.31 15.25
N GLN A 121 -8.44 -22.63 15.34
CA GLN A 121 -7.45 -22.19 14.33
C GLN A 121 -7.73 -22.79 12.96
N ILE A 122 -8.06 -24.08 12.88
CA ILE A 122 -8.41 -24.75 11.63
C ILE A 122 -9.68 -24.15 11.02
N ALA A 123 -10.71 -23.87 11.84
CA ALA A 123 -11.93 -23.23 11.37
C ALA A 123 -11.67 -21.81 10.84
N ALA A 124 -10.88 -21.02 11.53
CA ALA A 124 -10.50 -19.67 11.09
C ALA A 124 -9.71 -19.70 9.78
N GLU A 125 -8.77 -20.63 9.62
CA GLU A 125 -7.98 -20.80 8.39
C GLU A 125 -8.86 -21.23 7.22
N ARG A 126 -9.77 -22.20 7.43
CA ARG A 126 -10.74 -22.64 6.41
C ARG A 126 -11.60 -21.47 5.91
N LEU A 127 -12.09 -20.64 6.83
CA LEU A 127 -12.88 -19.46 6.46
C LEU A 127 -12.04 -18.42 5.71
N ASN A 128 -10.76 -18.23 6.06
CA ASN A 128 -9.89 -17.33 5.30
C ASN A 128 -9.62 -17.86 3.88
N GLN A 129 -9.42 -19.18 3.73
CA GLN A 129 -9.30 -19.82 2.41
C GLN A 129 -10.58 -19.69 1.59
N ALA A 130 -11.76 -19.90 2.20
CA ALA A 130 -13.05 -19.71 1.57
C ALA A 130 -13.24 -18.26 1.08
N ARG A 131 -12.89 -17.27 1.92
CA ARG A 131 -12.88 -15.85 1.52
C ARG A 131 -11.98 -15.60 0.31
N ASN A 132 -10.74 -16.09 0.34
CA ASN A 132 -9.83 -15.93 -0.79
C ASN A 132 -10.36 -16.63 -2.05
N GLY A 133 -11.15 -17.70 -1.90
CA GLY A 133 -11.86 -18.39 -2.98
C GLY A 133 -13.02 -17.59 -3.59
N LEU A 134 -13.57 -16.60 -2.88
CA LEU A 134 -14.60 -15.70 -3.45
C LEU A 134 -14.01 -14.83 -4.56
N SER A 135 -12.70 -14.53 -4.51
CA SER A 135 -12.00 -13.63 -5.41
C SER A 135 -11.00 -14.38 -6.30
N PRO A 136 -11.44 -15.02 -7.41
CA PRO A 136 -10.52 -15.70 -8.32
C PRO A 136 -9.66 -14.67 -9.04
N LYS A 137 -8.37 -14.99 -9.19
CA LYS A 137 -7.39 -14.19 -9.92
C LYS A 137 -7.22 -14.68 -11.36
N THR A 138 -8.22 -15.38 -11.88
CA THR A 138 -8.20 -16.08 -13.18
C THR A 138 -8.25 -15.08 -14.32
N GLY A 139 -7.24 -15.07 -15.16
CA GLY A 139 -7.18 -14.27 -16.39
C GLY A 139 -6.49 -12.91 -16.25
N GLY A 140 -6.15 -12.47 -15.04
CA GLY A 140 -5.37 -11.26 -14.79
C GLY A 140 -3.92 -11.56 -14.39
N THR A 141 -3.07 -10.54 -14.46
CA THR A 141 -1.70 -10.55 -13.92
C THR A 141 -1.73 -10.16 -12.44
N VAL A 142 -0.95 -10.84 -11.62
CA VAL A 142 -0.88 -10.59 -10.17
C VAL A 142 0.56 -10.33 -9.75
N SER A 143 0.83 -9.13 -9.23
CA SER A 143 2.06 -8.82 -8.50
C SER A 143 1.80 -9.02 -7.01
N HIS A 144 2.55 -9.90 -6.39
CA HIS A 144 2.35 -10.38 -5.03
C HIS A 144 3.45 -9.87 -4.11
N PHE A 145 3.07 -9.32 -2.96
CA PHE A 145 3.96 -8.85 -1.89
C PHE A 145 3.49 -9.42 -0.56
N ASP A 146 4.22 -10.36 -0.02
CA ASP A 146 3.97 -10.86 1.34
C ASP A 146 4.69 -10.00 2.41
N ALA A 147 4.41 -10.27 3.68
CA ALA A 147 5.03 -9.55 4.78
C ALA A 147 6.58 -9.68 4.78
N THR A 148 7.12 -10.80 4.25
CA THR A 148 8.57 -11.02 4.11
C THR A 148 9.15 -10.17 2.98
N ASP A 149 8.43 -10.04 1.87
CA ASP A 149 8.84 -9.20 0.75
C ASP A 149 8.90 -7.73 1.18
N ILE A 150 7.90 -7.25 1.96
CA ILE A 150 7.89 -5.90 2.53
C ILE A 150 9.05 -5.71 3.51
N GLU A 151 9.29 -6.66 4.41
CA GLU A 151 10.41 -6.63 5.36
C GLU A 151 11.77 -6.58 4.67
N ASN A 152 11.87 -7.19 3.47
CA ASN A 152 13.07 -7.21 2.64
C ASN A 152 13.31 -5.92 1.85
N LEU A 153 12.41 -4.94 1.87
CA LEU A 153 12.68 -3.62 1.32
C LEU A 153 13.63 -2.82 2.24
N PRO A 154 14.36 -1.83 1.74
CA PRO A 154 15.30 -1.04 2.54
C PRO A 154 14.68 -0.48 3.83
N GLN A 155 13.48 0.07 3.77
CA GLN A 155 12.76 0.65 4.91
C GLN A 155 11.99 -0.39 5.75
N GLY A 156 11.86 -1.66 5.28
CA GLY A 156 11.09 -2.71 5.93
C GLY A 156 9.62 -2.33 6.10
N GLU A 157 9.02 -2.61 7.25
CA GLU A 157 7.62 -2.26 7.57
C GLU A 157 7.35 -0.74 7.60
N ASN A 158 8.39 0.12 7.58
CA ASN A 158 8.23 1.57 7.42
C ASN A 158 8.08 2.01 5.97
N THR A 159 8.15 1.07 5.00
CA THR A 159 7.94 1.37 3.58
C THR A 159 6.48 1.77 3.34
N PRO A 160 6.19 2.98 2.83
CA PRO A 160 4.83 3.38 2.48
C PRO A 160 4.22 2.43 1.45
N LEU A 161 2.89 2.24 1.48
CA LEU A 161 2.18 1.34 0.56
C LEU A 161 2.49 1.65 -0.91
N ASN A 162 2.55 2.94 -1.30
CA ASN A 162 2.88 3.33 -2.67
C ASN A 162 4.29 2.86 -3.08
N GLN A 163 5.26 2.95 -2.18
CA GLN A 163 6.63 2.49 -2.46
C GLN A 163 6.72 0.96 -2.60
N VAL A 164 5.87 0.22 -1.89
CA VAL A 164 5.72 -1.24 -2.11
C VAL A 164 5.18 -1.50 -3.52
N LEU A 165 4.13 -0.79 -3.93
CA LEU A 165 3.47 -0.99 -5.23
C LEU A 165 4.34 -0.56 -6.42
N LEU A 166 5.25 0.41 -6.24
CA LEU A 166 6.25 0.78 -7.27
C LEU A 166 7.21 -0.35 -7.62
N GLN A 167 7.27 -1.40 -6.81
CA GLN A 167 8.05 -2.60 -7.13
C GLN A 167 7.36 -3.50 -8.18
N ALA A 168 6.08 -3.27 -8.50
CA ALA A 168 5.37 -3.99 -9.55
C ALA A 168 5.68 -3.39 -10.95
N PRO A 169 5.59 -4.20 -12.03
CA PRO A 169 5.80 -3.72 -13.39
C PRO A 169 4.74 -2.69 -13.78
N GLY A 170 5.14 -1.66 -14.55
CA GLY A 170 4.23 -0.67 -15.11
C GLY A 170 3.54 0.24 -14.10
N VAL A 171 3.98 0.25 -12.84
CA VAL A 171 3.52 1.18 -11.81
C VAL A 171 4.48 2.37 -11.78
N VAL A 172 3.93 3.58 -11.80
CA VAL A 172 4.69 4.84 -11.79
C VAL A 172 4.15 5.77 -10.72
N ASN A 173 5.04 6.60 -10.18
CA ASN A 173 4.70 7.63 -9.23
C ASN A 173 4.47 8.96 -9.94
N ASP A 174 3.44 9.68 -9.51
CA ASP A 174 3.12 11.02 -9.96
C ASP A 174 3.04 11.98 -8.77
N SER A 175 2.54 13.17 -9.04
CA SER A 175 2.31 14.23 -8.07
C SER A 175 1.58 13.74 -6.84
N TYR A 176 2.02 14.21 -5.68
CA TYR A 176 1.36 13.95 -4.38
C TYR A 176 1.33 12.46 -4.00
N GLY A 177 2.29 11.68 -4.51
CA GLY A 177 2.37 10.25 -4.26
C GLY A 177 1.27 9.43 -4.93
N GLN A 178 0.56 9.97 -5.91
CA GLN A 178 -0.42 9.24 -6.69
C GLN A 178 0.26 8.17 -7.56
N LEU A 179 -0.34 7.01 -7.65
CA LEU A 179 0.16 5.92 -8.49
C LEU A 179 -0.69 5.76 -9.75
N HIS A 180 -0.01 5.48 -10.84
CA HIS A 180 -0.62 5.08 -12.11
C HIS A 180 -0.14 3.68 -12.49
N VAL A 181 -1.03 2.87 -13.01
CA VAL A 181 -0.76 1.48 -13.37
C VAL A 181 -1.01 1.29 -14.86
N ARG A 182 0.01 0.79 -15.58
CA ARG A 182 -0.06 0.55 -17.02
C ARG A 182 -0.47 1.80 -17.82
N GLY A 183 -0.10 2.99 -17.36
CA GLY A 183 -0.43 4.27 -18.01
C GLY A 183 -1.92 4.65 -17.92
N ASP A 184 -2.70 4.03 -17.05
CA ASP A 184 -4.06 4.42 -16.73
C ASP A 184 -4.02 5.43 -15.56
N HIS A 185 -4.89 6.42 -15.58
CA HIS A 185 -4.94 7.42 -14.52
C HIS A 185 -5.39 6.78 -13.20
N GLY A 186 -5.03 7.34 -12.04
CA GLY A 186 -5.32 6.96 -10.65
C GLY A 186 -6.57 6.12 -10.34
N ASN A 187 -7.00 5.33 -11.29
CA ASN A 187 -8.20 4.52 -11.41
C ASN A 187 -8.01 3.15 -10.71
N MET A 188 -7.50 3.18 -9.46
CA MET A 188 -7.22 1.99 -8.69
C MET A 188 -8.30 1.72 -7.65
N GLN A 189 -8.61 0.43 -7.46
CA GLN A 189 -9.53 -0.02 -6.43
C GLN A 189 -8.78 -0.63 -5.26
N TYR A 190 -9.05 -0.14 -4.06
CA TYR A 190 -8.53 -0.74 -2.83
C TYR A 190 -9.57 -1.69 -2.23
N ARG A 191 -9.11 -2.90 -1.88
CA ARG A 191 -9.92 -3.89 -1.15
C ARG A 191 -9.18 -4.36 0.09
N ILE A 192 -9.89 -4.51 1.19
CA ILE A 192 -9.36 -5.12 2.41
C ILE A 192 -10.22 -6.35 2.73
N ASN A 193 -9.56 -7.52 2.76
CA ASN A 193 -10.25 -8.81 2.95
C ASN A 193 -11.40 -9.04 1.97
N GLY A 194 -11.23 -8.68 0.69
CA GLY A 194 -12.22 -8.82 -0.37
C GLY A 194 -13.28 -7.72 -0.43
N VAL A 195 -13.35 -6.81 0.56
CA VAL A 195 -14.34 -5.72 0.61
C VAL A 195 -13.78 -4.47 -0.05
N ILE A 196 -14.54 -3.89 -0.97
CA ILE A 196 -14.19 -2.62 -1.60
C ILE A 196 -14.18 -1.53 -0.53
N LEU A 197 -13.04 -0.86 -0.39
CA LEU A 197 -12.94 0.34 0.40
C LEU A 197 -13.44 1.51 -0.47
N PRO A 198 -14.51 2.21 -0.08
CA PRO A 198 -15.01 3.36 -0.85
C PRO A 198 -13.91 4.39 -1.07
N GLU A 199 -13.96 5.05 -2.21
CA GLU A 199 -13.02 6.11 -2.55
C GLU A 199 -13.13 7.26 -1.57
N GLY A 200 -12.08 8.06 -1.50
CA GLY A 200 -12.04 9.22 -0.63
C GLY A 200 -11.09 10.27 -1.18
N ILE A 201 -11.36 11.47 -0.81
CA ILE A 201 -10.54 12.63 -1.13
C ILE A 201 -9.24 12.50 -0.32
N SER A 202 -8.12 12.31 -0.99
CA SER A 202 -6.79 12.29 -0.37
C SER A 202 -5.75 12.60 -1.44
N GLY A 203 -4.99 13.68 -1.27
CA GLY A 203 -3.95 14.09 -2.19
C GLY A 203 -2.58 13.50 -1.83
N PHE A 204 -2.14 13.60 -0.59
CA PHE A 204 -0.75 13.33 -0.20
C PHE A 204 -0.58 12.16 0.75
N GLY A 205 -1.57 11.94 1.59
CA GLY A 205 -1.44 10.98 2.67
C GLY A 205 -1.82 9.59 2.22
N GLN A 206 -1.08 8.61 2.72
CA GLN A 206 -1.45 7.22 2.61
C GLN A 206 -2.23 6.81 3.84
N ALA A 207 -3.55 6.72 3.71
CA ALA A 207 -4.42 6.33 4.81
C ALA A 207 -4.16 4.89 5.31
N LEU A 208 -3.54 4.05 4.46
CA LEU A 208 -3.26 2.65 4.77
C LEU A 208 -1.79 2.46 5.14
N ASP A 209 -1.55 1.73 6.23
CA ASP A 209 -0.22 1.32 6.69
C ASP A 209 0.05 -0.13 6.25
N THR A 210 1.26 -0.46 5.83
CA THR A 210 1.62 -1.83 5.43
C THR A 210 1.68 -2.80 6.61
N ARG A 211 1.80 -2.33 7.84
CA ARG A 211 1.96 -3.15 9.07
C ARG A 211 0.80 -4.09 9.34
N PHE A 212 -0.44 -3.74 8.94
CA PHE A 212 -1.58 -4.64 9.14
C PHE A 212 -1.72 -5.70 8.05
N ALA A 213 -0.97 -5.57 6.95
CA ALA A 213 -1.06 -6.48 5.82
C ALA A 213 -0.27 -7.77 6.07
N GLN A 214 -0.90 -8.90 5.84
CA GLN A 214 -0.25 -10.20 5.67
C GLN A 214 0.25 -10.35 4.23
N GLN A 215 -0.51 -9.77 3.29
CA GLN A 215 -0.31 -9.89 1.87
C GLN A 215 -0.95 -8.72 1.14
N ILE A 216 -0.28 -8.18 0.15
CA ILE A 216 -0.76 -7.16 -0.77
C ILE A 216 -0.63 -7.73 -2.17
N ASP A 217 -1.73 -7.76 -2.93
CA ASP A 217 -1.76 -8.17 -4.33
C ASP A 217 -2.18 -6.99 -5.19
N LEU A 218 -1.40 -6.67 -6.20
CA LEU A 218 -1.83 -5.79 -7.29
C LEU A 218 -2.29 -6.66 -8.47
N LEU A 219 -3.57 -6.57 -8.77
CA LEU A 219 -4.19 -7.27 -9.89
C LEU A 219 -4.36 -6.29 -11.06
N THR A 220 -3.90 -6.68 -12.24
CA THR A 220 -4.01 -5.90 -13.48
C THR A 220 -4.52 -6.78 -14.61
N GLY A 221 -4.90 -6.18 -15.75
CA GLY A 221 -5.30 -6.94 -16.94
C GLY A 221 -6.80 -7.13 -17.09
N ALA A 222 -7.20 -8.19 -17.80
CA ALA A 222 -8.59 -8.53 -18.04
C ALA A 222 -9.20 -9.25 -16.83
N LEU A 223 -9.58 -8.48 -15.82
CA LEU A 223 -10.08 -8.98 -14.55
C LEU A 223 -11.48 -9.62 -14.65
N PRO A 224 -11.81 -10.63 -13.83
CA PRO A 224 -13.13 -11.25 -13.73
C PRO A 224 -14.28 -10.28 -13.41
N ALA A 225 -15.53 -10.73 -13.58
CA ALA A 225 -16.73 -9.89 -13.46
C ALA A 225 -16.97 -9.30 -12.05
N GLN A 226 -16.40 -9.89 -11.02
CA GLN A 226 -16.46 -9.35 -9.64
C GLN A 226 -15.73 -8.02 -9.48
N TYR A 227 -14.76 -7.71 -10.35
CA TYR A 227 -14.01 -6.46 -10.32
C TYR A 227 -14.66 -5.43 -11.24
N GLY A 228 -14.96 -4.25 -10.69
CA GLY A 228 -15.62 -3.17 -11.41
C GLY A 228 -15.28 -1.82 -10.82
N TYR A 229 -15.78 -0.76 -11.43
CA TYR A 229 -15.66 0.65 -11.09
C TYR A 229 -14.28 1.25 -11.34
N ARG A 230 -13.22 0.75 -10.69
CA ARG A 230 -11.83 1.17 -10.88
C ARG A 230 -11.04 -0.03 -11.35
N THR A 231 -10.44 0.04 -12.51
CA THR A 231 -9.94 -1.13 -13.24
C THR A 231 -8.55 -0.97 -13.84
N ALA A 232 -7.88 0.15 -13.58
CA ALA A 232 -6.44 0.29 -13.86
C ALA A 232 -5.63 -0.75 -13.07
N GLY A 233 -6.00 -0.94 -11.80
CA GLY A 233 -5.48 -1.98 -10.93
C GLY A 233 -6.38 -2.18 -9.71
N VAL A 234 -6.40 -3.41 -9.20
CA VAL A 234 -7.05 -3.74 -7.91
C VAL A 234 -5.98 -4.08 -6.90
N ILE A 235 -5.91 -3.29 -5.84
CA ILE A 235 -5.01 -3.52 -4.71
C ILE A 235 -5.81 -4.29 -3.66
N GLU A 236 -5.54 -5.59 -3.55
CA GLU A 236 -6.19 -6.45 -2.57
C GLU A 236 -5.26 -6.69 -1.38
N ILE A 237 -5.66 -6.18 -0.21
CA ILE A 237 -4.91 -6.29 1.03
C ILE A 237 -5.58 -7.33 1.91
N ASN A 238 -4.87 -8.42 2.18
CA ASN A 238 -5.27 -9.40 3.19
C ASN A 238 -4.61 -9.04 4.52
N THR A 239 -5.42 -8.84 5.55
CA THR A 239 -4.92 -8.50 6.88
C THR A 239 -4.24 -9.70 7.53
N LYS A 240 -3.31 -9.44 8.45
CA LYS A 240 -2.82 -10.45 9.40
C LYS A 240 -4.03 -11.15 10.03
N ASN A 241 -4.01 -12.46 10.17
CA ASN A 241 -5.14 -13.29 10.63
C ASN A 241 -4.80 -14.27 11.74
N LYS A 242 -3.51 -14.45 12.02
CA LYS A 242 -2.98 -15.22 13.16
C LYS A 242 -2.27 -14.25 14.08
N PHE A 243 -2.80 -14.12 15.28
CA PHE A 243 -2.23 -13.23 16.28
C PHE A 243 -1.84 -14.08 17.49
N GLU A 244 -0.54 -14.36 17.63
CA GLU A 244 0.02 -14.77 18.90
C GLU A 244 -0.01 -13.54 19.83
N ALA A 245 -0.19 -13.78 21.13
CA ALA A 245 -0.19 -12.69 22.10
C ALA A 245 1.15 -11.96 22.07
N GLY A 246 1.13 -10.70 21.67
CA GLY A 246 2.33 -9.88 21.54
C GLY A 246 2.18 -8.74 20.58
N GLY A 247 3.24 -7.98 20.43
CA GLY A 247 3.27 -6.83 19.55
C GLY A 247 4.67 -6.33 19.27
N SER A 248 4.75 -5.15 18.69
CA SER A 248 6.00 -4.42 18.53
C SER A 248 5.83 -2.95 18.85
N VAL A 249 6.94 -2.33 19.24
CA VAL A 249 7.11 -0.88 19.25
C VAL A 249 8.33 -0.55 18.42
N ASP A 250 8.20 0.45 17.55
CA ASP A 250 9.24 0.83 16.61
C ASP A 250 9.43 2.34 16.65
N LEU A 251 10.67 2.78 16.48
CA LEU A 251 11.05 4.17 16.27
C LEU A 251 11.91 4.26 15.01
N TYR A 252 11.44 4.98 14.02
CA TYR A 252 12.18 5.25 12.79
C TYR A 252 12.37 6.76 12.64
N GLY A 253 13.57 7.19 12.26
CA GLY A 253 13.85 8.62 12.13
C GLY A 253 15.17 8.90 11.43
N GLY A 254 15.39 10.17 11.08
CA GLY A 254 16.61 10.57 10.37
C GLY A 254 16.51 11.91 9.66
N SER A 255 16.95 11.93 8.42
CA SER A 255 17.03 13.13 7.57
C SER A 255 15.71 13.90 7.54
N ASN A 256 15.77 15.19 7.29
CA ASN A 256 14.64 16.11 7.19
C ASN A 256 13.77 16.18 8.46
N GLY A 257 14.37 15.93 9.64
CA GLY A 257 13.64 15.91 10.90
C GLY A 257 12.62 14.80 11.02
N THR A 258 12.75 13.71 10.24
CA THR A 258 11.83 12.59 10.26
C THR A 258 11.82 11.90 11.61
N VAL A 259 10.63 11.76 12.21
CA VAL A 259 10.35 10.97 13.41
C VAL A 259 9.05 10.19 13.17
N ASN A 260 9.13 8.87 13.27
CA ASN A 260 8.00 7.98 13.04
C ASN A 260 7.97 6.86 14.10
N PRO A 261 7.43 7.13 15.30
CA PRO A 261 7.08 6.09 16.26
C PRO A 261 5.85 5.32 15.79
N SER A 262 5.86 4.02 16.03
CA SER A 262 4.72 3.15 15.73
C SER A 262 4.62 2.01 16.74
N PHE A 263 3.44 1.43 16.82
CA PHE A 263 3.17 0.24 17.63
C PHE A 263 2.17 -0.67 16.94
N GLU A 264 2.24 -1.94 17.27
CA GLU A 264 1.21 -2.93 16.95
C GLU A 264 1.03 -3.88 18.11
N TYR A 265 -0.17 -4.41 18.27
CA TYR A 265 -0.49 -5.46 19.21
C TYR A 265 -1.59 -6.35 18.68
N GLY A 266 -1.44 -7.66 18.83
CA GLY A 266 -2.44 -8.64 18.47
C GLY A 266 -2.52 -9.78 19.47
N ASN A 267 -3.67 -10.45 19.50
CA ASN A 267 -3.88 -11.67 20.29
C ASN A 267 -5.06 -12.47 19.75
N THR A 268 -5.03 -13.77 19.98
CA THR A 268 -6.17 -14.68 19.78
C THR A 268 -6.46 -15.39 21.10
N ASN A 269 -7.66 -15.18 21.64
CA ASN A 269 -8.13 -15.82 22.88
C ASN A 269 -9.46 -16.52 22.60
N GLY A 270 -9.42 -17.86 22.53
CA GLY A 270 -10.57 -18.65 22.09
C GLY A 270 -11.07 -18.18 20.71
N ASN A 271 -12.37 -17.93 20.58
CA ASN A 271 -13.00 -17.52 19.35
C ASN A 271 -12.72 -16.07 18.92
N LEU A 272 -12.09 -15.28 19.78
CA LEU A 272 -11.82 -13.85 19.55
C LEU A 272 -10.36 -13.64 19.11
N SER A 273 -10.19 -13.04 17.93
CA SER A 273 -8.91 -12.53 17.45
C SER A 273 -8.99 -11.02 17.28
N TYR A 274 -7.95 -10.30 17.67
CA TYR A 274 -7.89 -8.85 17.46
C TYR A 274 -6.47 -8.38 17.16
N PHE A 275 -6.41 -7.28 16.44
CA PHE A 275 -5.17 -6.59 16.09
C PHE A 275 -5.42 -5.09 16.05
N VAL A 276 -4.46 -4.34 16.58
CA VAL A 276 -4.45 -2.88 16.50
C VAL A 276 -3.05 -2.41 16.15
N ASN A 277 -2.95 -1.38 15.34
CA ASN A 277 -1.71 -0.65 15.12
C ASN A 277 -1.96 0.85 15.06
N GLY A 278 -0.90 1.62 15.32
CA GLY A 278 -0.92 3.06 15.17
C GLY A 278 0.48 3.59 14.90
N SER A 279 0.55 4.69 14.14
CA SER A 279 1.78 5.39 13.86
C SER A 279 1.57 6.90 13.83
N TYR A 280 2.64 7.62 14.12
CA TYR A 280 2.74 9.07 13.94
C TYR A 280 3.96 9.36 13.08
N LEU A 281 3.82 10.21 12.07
CA LEU A 281 4.92 10.66 11.23
C LEU A 281 4.99 12.17 11.25
N THR A 282 6.17 12.71 11.52
CA THR A 282 6.48 14.12 11.25
C THR A 282 7.78 14.24 10.49
N ASN A 283 7.85 15.16 9.53
CA ASN A 283 9.07 15.54 8.82
C ASN A 283 8.91 16.90 8.12
N ASN A 284 9.97 17.37 7.44
CA ASN A 284 9.99 18.62 6.67
C ASN A 284 10.09 18.38 5.15
N ILE A 285 9.57 17.24 4.67
CA ILE A 285 9.38 16.87 3.26
C ILE A 285 8.02 16.18 3.10
N GLY A 286 6.96 16.93 3.44
CA GLY A 286 5.59 16.40 3.42
C GLY A 286 5.07 16.08 2.02
N ILE A 287 5.43 16.89 1.05
CA ILE A 287 5.09 16.74 -0.37
C ILE A 287 6.29 17.07 -1.26
N GLU A 288 6.11 17.01 -2.58
CA GLU A 288 7.19 17.28 -3.54
C GLU A 288 7.63 18.74 -3.51
N ASN A 289 8.94 18.96 -3.42
CA ASN A 289 9.53 20.30 -3.39
C ASN A 289 9.47 20.96 -4.79
N PRO A 290 9.06 22.22 -4.92
CA PRO A 290 9.09 22.92 -6.20
C PRO A 290 10.51 23.22 -6.72
N THR A 291 11.55 22.97 -5.91
CA THR A 291 12.96 23.15 -6.28
C THR A 291 13.78 21.90 -6.00
N SER A 292 14.95 21.79 -6.62
CA SER A 292 15.92 20.71 -6.35
C SER A 292 16.67 20.85 -5.02
N SER A 293 16.28 21.77 -4.15
CA SER A 293 16.91 22.00 -2.84
C SER A 293 16.82 20.78 -1.94
N THR A 294 17.85 20.54 -1.14
CA THR A 294 17.81 19.53 -0.06
C THR A 294 17.05 20.00 1.18
N ASN A 295 16.76 21.30 1.26
CA ASN A 295 16.03 21.93 2.37
C ASN A 295 14.83 22.69 1.78
N PRO A 296 13.69 22.03 1.58
CA PRO A 296 12.47 22.69 1.13
C PRO A 296 12.01 23.73 2.16
N LEU A 297 11.40 24.79 1.65
CA LEU A 297 10.80 25.82 2.49
C LEU A 297 9.32 25.47 2.71
N HIS A 298 8.86 25.54 3.95
CA HIS A 298 7.45 25.40 4.30
C HIS A 298 6.85 24.06 3.83
N ASP A 299 7.48 22.94 4.23
CA ASP A 299 7.11 21.59 3.77
C ASP A 299 6.94 20.60 4.95
N ARG A 300 6.56 21.10 6.10
CA ARG A 300 6.32 20.26 7.28
C ARG A 300 5.03 19.48 7.12
N THR A 301 5.09 18.21 7.52
CA THR A 301 3.90 17.37 7.70
C THR A 301 3.83 16.75 9.08
N ASP A 302 2.60 16.57 9.55
CA ASP A 302 2.26 15.81 10.77
C ASP A 302 1.11 14.85 10.40
N GLN A 303 1.34 13.53 10.49
CA GLN A 303 0.38 12.51 10.08
C GLN A 303 0.13 11.49 11.20
N TYR A 304 -1.12 11.16 11.45
CA TYR A 304 -1.56 10.15 12.41
C TYR A 304 -2.31 9.05 11.68
N LYS A 305 -1.94 7.80 11.92
CA LYS A 305 -2.60 6.62 11.35
C LYS A 305 -2.98 5.65 12.46
N GLY A 306 -4.13 5.02 12.31
CA GLY A 306 -4.57 3.96 13.20
C GLY A 306 -5.43 2.96 12.45
N PHE A 307 -5.25 1.69 12.75
CA PHE A 307 -6.06 0.60 12.19
C PHE A 307 -6.37 -0.41 13.30
N GLY A 308 -7.57 -0.96 13.26
CA GLY A 308 -7.99 -2.04 14.14
C GLY A 308 -8.79 -3.10 13.39
N TYR A 309 -8.57 -4.34 13.76
CA TYR A 309 -9.29 -5.51 13.27
C TYR A 309 -9.72 -6.38 14.43
N LEU A 310 -10.99 -6.75 14.45
CA LEU A 310 -11.60 -7.65 15.41
C LEU A 310 -12.31 -8.76 14.65
N SER A 311 -12.12 -10.00 15.07
CA SER A 311 -12.77 -11.16 14.43
C SER A 311 -13.26 -12.13 15.50
N TYR A 312 -14.52 -12.52 15.42
CA TYR A 312 -15.13 -13.47 16.33
C TYR A 312 -15.71 -14.66 15.55
N LEU A 313 -15.24 -15.86 15.90
CA LEU A 313 -15.73 -17.09 15.33
C LEU A 313 -17.02 -17.49 16.05
N LEU A 314 -18.16 -17.32 15.40
CA LEU A 314 -19.48 -17.68 15.94
C LEU A 314 -19.64 -19.18 16.10
N ASN A 315 -19.11 -19.93 15.12
CA ASN A 315 -18.99 -21.39 15.10
C ASN A 315 -17.92 -21.80 14.07
N SER A 316 -17.68 -23.09 13.87
CA SER A 316 -16.64 -23.61 12.97
C SER A 316 -16.82 -23.23 11.49
N THR A 317 -17.97 -22.67 11.10
CA THR A 317 -18.31 -22.31 9.71
C THR A 317 -18.66 -20.84 9.54
N THR A 318 -18.77 -20.04 10.60
CA THR A 318 -19.24 -18.65 10.51
C THR A 318 -18.41 -17.74 11.39
N LYS A 319 -17.98 -16.63 10.81
CA LYS A 319 -17.15 -15.60 11.42
C LYS A 319 -17.76 -14.22 11.24
N LEU A 320 -17.79 -13.44 12.29
CA LEU A 320 -18.09 -12.00 12.25
C LEU A 320 -16.80 -11.24 12.43
N SER A 321 -16.52 -10.23 11.59
CA SER A 321 -15.38 -9.37 11.74
C SER A 321 -15.75 -7.89 11.64
N PHE A 322 -14.97 -7.07 12.31
CA PHE A 322 -15.08 -5.63 12.27
C PHE A 322 -13.69 -5.03 12.06
N MET A 323 -13.54 -4.10 11.14
CA MET A 323 -12.32 -3.34 10.94
C MET A 323 -12.63 -1.85 10.88
N PHE A 324 -11.68 -1.04 11.33
CA PHE A 324 -11.74 0.41 11.23
C PHE A 324 -10.35 0.96 10.94
N GLY A 325 -10.31 2.07 10.24
CA GLY A 325 -9.10 2.83 9.98
C GLY A 325 -9.35 4.32 10.17
N SER A 326 -8.32 5.03 10.60
CA SER A 326 -8.32 6.49 10.76
C SER A 326 -6.99 7.08 10.31
N TYR A 327 -7.08 8.16 9.56
CA TYR A 327 -5.95 8.97 9.10
C TYR A 327 -6.30 10.45 9.29
N ASP A 328 -5.33 11.23 9.78
CA ASP A 328 -5.38 12.70 9.87
C ASP A 328 -3.98 13.22 9.51
N GLY A 329 -3.87 13.92 8.38
CA GLY A 329 -2.64 14.49 7.86
C GLY A 329 -2.75 16.01 7.77
N LYS A 330 -1.71 16.70 8.23
CA LYS A 330 -1.53 18.15 8.04
C LYS A 330 -0.28 18.38 7.23
N PHE A 331 -0.38 19.22 6.23
CA PHE A 331 0.69 19.56 5.30
C PHE A 331 0.83 21.07 5.21
N GLN A 332 2.05 21.54 5.30
CA GLN A 332 2.43 22.81 4.71
C GLN A 332 2.66 22.59 3.21
N ILE A 333 2.36 23.59 2.40
CA ILE A 333 2.62 23.57 0.96
C ILE A 333 3.99 24.20 0.70
N PRO A 334 4.95 23.49 0.12
CA PRO A 334 6.30 23.98 -0.03
C PRO A 334 6.37 25.19 -0.96
N ASN A 335 7.12 26.19 -0.54
CA ASN A 335 7.24 27.46 -1.25
C ASN A 335 8.29 27.38 -2.37
N ASN A 336 8.00 28.05 -3.49
CA ASN A 336 8.96 28.36 -4.55
C ASN A 336 9.59 29.75 -4.30
N PRO A 337 10.80 29.81 -3.73
CA PRO A 337 11.44 31.08 -3.39
C PRO A 337 11.85 31.85 -4.64
N GLY A 338 11.76 33.17 -4.57
CA GLY A 338 12.17 34.06 -5.66
C GLY A 338 11.15 34.13 -6.82
N GLN A 339 9.96 33.57 -6.64
CA GLN A 339 8.87 33.75 -7.59
C GLN A 339 8.50 35.23 -7.63
N THR A 340 8.35 35.76 -8.83
CA THR A 340 7.88 37.14 -9.07
C THR A 340 6.41 37.12 -9.48
N PRO A 341 5.62 38.12 -9.08
CA PRO A 341 4.28 38.28 -9.60
C PRO A 341 4.28 38.31 -11.13
N ASP A 342 3.18 37.81 -11.74
CA ASP A 342 3.05 37.89 -13.20
C ASP A 342 3.31 39.31 -13.71
N PRO A 343 4.10 39.51 -14.78
CA PRO A 343 4.33 40.84 -15.39
C PRO A 343 3.04 41.52 -15.84
N ASN A 344 2.01 40.76 -16.15
CA ASN A 344 0.67 41.25 -16.46
C ASN A 344 -0.17 41.52 -15.19
N ASN A 345 0.46 41.47 -14.03
CA ASN A 345 -0.09 41.65 -12.70
C ASN A 345 -0.99 42.92 -12.65
N LEU A 346 -2.19 42.82 -13.01
CA LEU A 346 -3.36 43.68 -13.07
C LEU A 346 -3.43 44.85 -12.04
N GLY A 347 -2.30 45.28 -11.49
CA GLY A 347 -2.19 46.30 -10.43
C GLY A 347 -2.53 45.75 -9.03
N ILE A 348 -2.53 44.42 -8.85
CA ILE A 348 -2.90 43.73 -7.61
C ILE A 348 -2.06 44.22 -6.42
N LEU A 349 -0.75 44.30 -6.55
CA LEU A 349 0.15 44.86 -5.50
C LEU A 349 -0.30 46.25 -5.05
N GLY A 350 -0.59 47.14 -6.02
CA GLY A 350 -1.09 48.48 -5.73
C GLY A 350 -2.41 48.50 -5.00
N GLN A 351 -3.35 47.65 -5.38
CA GLN A 351 -4.65 47.51 -4.69
C GLN A 351 -4.51 46.94 -3.27
N LEU A 352 -3.53 46.10 -3.05
CA LEU A 352 -3.21 45.57 -1.71
C LEU A 352 -2.34 46.52 -0.88
N GLY A 353 -1.89 47.66 -1.45
CA GLY A 353 -0.97 48.62 -0.80
C GLY A 353 0.43 48.04 -0.58
N LEU A 354 0.86 47.11 -1.42
CA LEU A 354 2.14 46.38 -1.29
C LEU A 354 3.15 46.88 -2.35
N ALA A 355 4.42 47.06 -1.95
CA ALA A 355 5.52 47.29 -2.87
C ALA A 355 6.05 46.02 -3.52
N GLY A 356 5.75 44.84 -2.95
CA GLY A 356 6.12 43.52 -3.41
C GLY A 356 5.67 42.46 -2.41
N TYR A 357 5.84 41.20 -2.74
CA TYR A 357 5.59 40.08 -1.85
C TYR A 357 6.72 39.04 -2.00
N ASN A 358 7.23 38.55 -0.88
CA ASN A 358 8.28 37.52 -0.88
C ASN A 358 7.65 36.13 -0.93
N SER A 359 7.73 35.43 -2.05
CA SER A 359 7.15 34.09 -2.21
C SER A 359 7.68 33.05 -1.22
N ALA A 360 8.89 33.26 -0.66
CA ALA A 360 9.43 32.38 0.38
C ALA A 360 8.64 32.45 1.71
N THR A 361 7.73 33.43 1.87
CA THR A 361 6.91 33.59 3.08
C THR A 361 5.48 33.12 2.91
N LEU A 362 5.11 32.53 1.77
CA LEU A 362 3.80 31.90 1.56
C LEU A 362 3.50 30.87 2.66
N ASN A 363 2.26 30.85 3.14
CA ASN A 363 1.82 29.98 4.24
C ASN A 363 0.55 29.19 3.87
N ASP A 364 0.58 28.55 2.72
CA ASP A 364 -0.49 27.66 2.29
C ASP A 364 -0.41 26.34 3.05
N GLN A 365 -1.57 25.81 3.43
CA GLN A 365 -1.67 24.58 4.20
C GLN A 365 -2.79 23.70 3.66
N GLN A 366 -2.66 22.38 3.86
CA GLN A 366 -3.73 21.44 3.59
C GLN A 366 -3.87 20.44 4.74
N ARG A 367 -5.11 20.12 5.09
CA ARG A 367 -5.44 19.04 6.00
C ARG A 367 -6.29 17.99 5.30
N GLU A 368 -5.94 16.72 5.54
CA GLU A 368 -6.65 15.56 5.02
C GLU A 368 -7.11 14.67 6.16
N VAL A 369 -8.36 14.20 6.08
CA VAL A 369 -8.93 13.26 7.04
C VAL A 369 -9.53 12.09 6.28
N ASN A 370 -9.29 10.87 6.76
CA ASN A 370 -9.90 9.67 6.22
C ASN A 370 -10.27 8.72 7.36
N ARG A 371 -11.51 8.25 7.39
CA ARG A 371 -12.01 7.31 8.39
C ARG A 371 -12.92 6.30 7.72
N PHE A 372 -12.74 5.03 8.03
CA PHE A 372 -13.63 3.99 7.52
C PHE A 372 -13.92 2.93 8.58
N ALA A 373 -15.04 2.26 8.43
CA ALA A 373 -15.42 1.08 9.20
C ALA A 373 -16.10 0.07 8.30
N VAL A 374 -15.80 -1.22 8.52
CA VAL A 374 -16.39 -2.34 7.77
C VAL A 374 -16.77 -3.43 8.75
N SER A 375 -18.01 -3.91 8.67
CA SER A 375 -18.52 -5.07 9.41
C SER A 375 -18.82 -6.20 8.42
N THR A 376 -18.27 -7.37 8.64
CA THR A 376 -18.37 -8.49 7.67
C THR A 376 -18.82 -9.76 8.36
N LEU A 377 -19.89 -10.36 7.84
CA LEU A 377 -20.32 -11.72 8.15
C LEU A 377 -19.83 -12.64 7.02
N GLN A 378 -19.03 -13.62 7.35
CA GLN A 378 -18.50 -14.62 6.44
C GLN A 378 -18.92 -16.01 6.90
N SER A 379 -19.39 -16.87 5.99
CA SER A 379 -19.79 -18.24 6.31
C SER A 379 -19.55 -19.20 5.16
N SER A 380 -19.15 -20.43 5.55
CA SER A 380 -19.20 -21.63 4.70
C SER A 380 -20.45 -22.42 5.09
N LEU A 381 -21.56 -22.14 4.38
CA LEU A 381 -22.88 -22.73 4.73
C LEU A 381 -22.92 -24.21 4.44
N SER A 382 -22.19 -24.69 3.46
CA SER A 382 -21.96 -26.08 3.12
C SER A 382 -20.59 -26.30 2.52
N ASP A 383 -20.22 -27.54 2.22
CA ASP A 383 -18.94 -27.83 1.53
C ASP A 383 -18.90 -27.27 0.10
N SER A 384 -20.03 -26.83 -0.44
CA SER A 384 -20.14 -26.25 -1.79
C SER A 384 -20.52 -24.77 -1.84
N PHE A 385 -20.89 -24.12 -0.71
CA PHE A 385 -21.36 -22.75 -0.72
C PHE A 385 -20.70 -21.88 0.35
N ASP A 386 -19.90 -20.94 -0.10
CA ASP A 386 -19.28 -19.90 0.71
C ASP A 386 -19.88 -18.53 0.38
N TYR A 387 -20.07 -17.68 1.39
CA TYR A 387 -20.50 -16.30 1.17
C TYR A 387 -19.90 -15.33 2.16
N GLN A 388 -19.89 -14.07 1.76
CA GLN A 388 -19.48 -12.92 2.56
C GLN A 388 -20.48 -11.78 2.35
N VAL A 389 -20.95 -11.16 3.44
CA VAL A 389 -21.79 -9.96 3.40
C VAL A 389 -21.12 -8.91 4.27
N SER A 390 -20.89 -7.73 3.71
CA SER A 390 -20.20 -6.64 4.37
C SER A 390 -21.00 -5.35 4.31
N LEU A 391 -21.08 -4.66 5.44
CA LEU A 391 -21.54 -3.28 5.54
C LEU A 391 -20.32 -2.38 5.72
N PHE A 392 -20.27 -1.28 5.02
CA PHE A 392 -19.15 -0.34 5.11
C PHE A 392 -19.61 1.10 5.19
N THR A 393 -18.77 1.92 5.80
CA THR A 393 -18.89 3.38 5.78
C THR A 393 -17.52 4.01 5.68
N ARG A 394 -17.43 5.17 5.01
CA ARG A 394 -16.22 5.99 4.93
C ARG A 394 -16.57 7.46 4.97
N TYR A 395 -15.75 8.23 5.68
CA TYR A 395 -15.69 9.68 5.63
C TYR A 395 -14.31 10.10 5.18
N SER A 396 -14.22 11.00 4.23
CA SER A 396 -12.97 11.66 3.85
C SER A 396 -13.20 13.16 3.64
N SER A 397 -12.17 13.95 3.92
CA SER A 397 -12.20 15.40 3.66
C SER A 397 -10.81 15.92 3.35
N THR A 398 -10.79 16.98 2.55
CA THR A 398 -9.61 17.82 2.28
C THR A 398 -9.98 19.26 2.50
N HIS A 399 -9.15 19.99 3.23
CA HIS A 399 -9.26 21.42 3.44
C HIS A 399 -7.96 22.12 3.09
N TYR A 400 -7.95 22.83 1.99
CA TYR A 400 -6.88 23.72 1.59
C TYR A 400 -7.14 25.11 2.17
N LEU A 401 -6.16 25.64 2.91
CA LEU A 401 -6.18 26.94 3.58
C LEU A 401 -5.12 27.83 2.93
N PRO A 402 -5.52 28.86 2.15
CA PRO A 402 -4.59 29.73 1.45
C PRO A 402 -3.94 30.77 2.35
N ASP A 403 -2.72 31.16 2.03
CA ASP A 403 -2.22 32.51 2.31
C ASP A 403 -2.94 33.48 1.35
N ILE A 404 -3.99 34.12 1.81
CA ILE A 404 -4.87 34.92 0.95
C ILE A 404 -4.07 36.00 0.21
N THR A 405 -3.20 36.73 0.91
CA THR A 405 -2.41 37.82 0.30
C THR A 405 -1.44 37.28 -0.74
N GLY A 406 -0.69 36.23 -0.39
CA GLY A 406 0.27 35.64 -1.30
C GLY A 406 -0.39 35.04 -2.53
N ASN A 407 -1.51 34.30 -2.34
CA ASN A 407 -2.26 33.73 -3.46
C ASN A 407 -2.85 34.80 -4.38
N LEU A 408 -3.40 35.89 -3.85
CA LEU A 408 -3.85 37.01 -4.67
C LEU A 408 -2.72 37.58 -5.54
N VAL A 409 -1.50 37.65 -5.02
CA VAL A 409 -0.33 38.16 -5.75
C VAL A 409 0.17 37.20 -6.82
N PHE A 410 0.26 35.89 -6.52
CA PHE A 410 0.90 34.90 -7.41
C PHE A 410 -0.09 34.14 -8.30
N ASN A 411 -1.38 34.12 -7.96
CA ASN A 411 -2.43 33.44 -8.73
C ASN A 411 -3.37 34.46 -9.41
N ASN A 412 -2.82 35.53 -9.99
CA ASN A 412 -3.56 36.52 -10.78
C ASN A 412 -4.81 37.12 -10.12
N GLY A 413 -4.75 37.37 -8.79
CA GLY A 413 -5.83 37.97 -8.03
C GLY A 413 -6.90 37.00 -7.59
N VAL A 414 -6.55 35.75 -7.43
CA VAL A 414 -7.44 34.68 -6.93
C VAL A 414 -6.80 33.98 -5.73
N ALA A 415 -7.51 33.91 -4.61
CA ALA A 415 -7.19 33.04 -3.50
C ALA A 415 -8.40 32.14 -3.19
N GLU A 416 -8.15 30.86 -3.02
CA GLU A 416 -9.19 29.84 -2.87
C GLU A 416 -9.07 29.14 -1.52
N ASP A 417 -10.06 29.28 -0.63
CA ASP A 417 -10.27 28.39 0.52
C ASP A 417 -11.17 27.25 0.04
N VAL A 418 -10.63 26.02 0.00
CA VAL A 418 -11.34 24.86 -0.58
C VAL A 418 -11.54 23.79 0.47
N PHE A 419 -12.79 23.59 0.86
CA PHE A 419 -13.19 22.45 1.68
C PHE A 419 -14.06 21.50 0.88
N ARG A 420 -13.63 20.23 0.84
CA ARG A 420 -14.42 19.14 0.28
C ARG A 420 -14.47 17.98 1.25
N SER A 421 -15.64 17.34 1.36
CA SER A 421 -15.82 16.10 2.07
C SER A 421 -16.70 15.11 1.30
N SER A 422 -16.46 13.83 1.51
CA SER A 422 -17.28 12.73 1.03
C SER A 422 -17.65 11.80 2.20
N SER A 423 -18.90 11.41 2.26
CA SER A 423 -19.42 10.44 3.21
C SER A 423 -20.15 9.33 2.46
N SER A 424 -19.57 8.13 2.45
CA SER A 424 -20.10 6.96 1.75
C SER A 424 -20.57 5.89 2.72
N THR A 425 -21.68 5.22 2.42
CA THR A 425 -22.17 4.03 3.12
C THR A 425 -22.67 3.01 2.12
N GLY A 426 -22.48 1.72 2.40
CA GLY A 426 -22.95 0.71 1.45
C GLY A 426 -22.89 -0.72 1.97
N ILE A 427 -23.24 -1.61 1.07
CA ILE A 427 -23.27 -3.06 1.27
C ILE A 427 -22.60 -3.76 0.10
N GLN A 428 -21.82 -4.78 0.41
CA GLN A 428 -21.28 -5.72 -0.56
C GLN A 428 -21.64 -7.15 -0.13
N ALA A 429 -22.06 -7.98 -1.09
CA ALA A 429 -22.33 -9.38 -0.86
C ALA A 429 -21.70 -10.19 -2.00
N ASP A 430 -20.90 -11.20 -1.64
CA ASP A 430 -20.24 -12.11 -2.57
C ASP A 430 -20.52 -13.55 -2.17
N GLY A 431 -20.77 -14.42 -3.15
CA GLY A 431 -21.02 -15.84 -2.96
C GLY A 431 -20.27 -16.68 -3.99
N SER A 432 -19.83 -17.87 -3.55
CA SER A 432 -19.20 -18.88 -4.40
C SER A 432 -19.91 -20.20 -4.20
N TYR A 433 -20.41 -20.78 -5.29
CA TYR A 433 -21.12 -22.05 -5.29
C TYR A 433 -20.41 -23.06 -6.20
N ARG A 434 -19.86 -24.10 -5.61
CA ARG A 434 -19.28 -25.23 -6.35
C ARG A 434 -20.42 -26.12 -6.85
N LEU A 435 -20.78 -25.94 -8.12
CA LEU A 435 -21.83 -26.71 -8.76
C LEU A 435 -21.42 -28.18 -8.93
N ASN A 436 -20.16 -28.41 -9.31
CA ASN A 436 -19.48 -29.70 -9.41
C ASN A 436 -17.96 -29.49 -9.44
N ASP A 437 -17.15 -30.52 -9.70
CA ASP A 437 -15.69 -30.45 -9.73
C ASP A 437 -15.14 -29.56 -10.88
N ALA A 438 -15.94 -29.37 -11.95
CA ALA A 438 -15.56 -28.58 -13.11
C ALA A 438 -16.06 -27.14 -13.04
N HIS A 439 -17.16 -26.84 -12.35
CA HIS A 439 -17.82 -25.53 -12.38
C HIS A 439 -17.95 -24.93 -10.98
N THR A 440 -17.46 -23.69 -10.84
CA THR A 440 -17.64 -22.86 -9.65
C THR A 440 -18.32 -21.55 -10.05
N LEU A 441 -19.59 -21.40 -9.70
CA LEU A 441 -20.34 -20.16 -9.94
C LEU A 441 -20.01 -19.14 -8.86
N ARG A 442 -19.75 -17.90 -9.26
CA ARG A 442 -19.60 -16.76 -8.33
C ARG A 442 -20.57 -15.67 -8.69
N MET A 443 -21.17 -15.07 -7.68
CA MET A 443 -22.15 -14.01 -7.81
C MET A 443 -21.97 -12.97 -6.74
N GLY A 444 -22.35 -11.76 -7.04
CA GLY A 444 -22.29 -10.71 -6.02
C GLY A 444 -23.04 -9.46 -6.40
N PHE A 445 -23.19 -8.65 -5.36
CA PHE A 445 -23.86 -7.37 -5.36
C PHE A 445 -23.02 -6.33 -4.62
N PHE A 446 -22.97 -5.15 -5.16
CA PHE A 446 -22.39 -3.96 -4.52
C PHE A 446 -23.38 -2.81 -4.64
N GLY A 447 -23.62 -2.10 -3.54
CA GLY A 447 -24.44 -0.90 -3.54
C GLY A 447 -23.88 0.11 -2.55
N SER A 448 -23.69 1.36 -2.99
CA SER A 448 -23.28 2.46 -2.12
C SER A 448 -24.10 3.72 -2.37
N SER A 449 -24.25 4.52 -1.31
CA SER A 449 -24.74 5.89 -1.37
C SER A 449 -23.68 6.84 -0.85
N GLU A 450 -23.49 7.95 -1.55
CA GLU A 450 -22.46 8.94 -1.25
C GLU A 450 -23.08 10.34 -1.18
N ASN A 451 -22.67 11.10 -0.16
CA ASN A 451 -22.96 12.51 -0.02
C ASN A 451 -21.66 13.31 -0.07
N ILE A 452 -21.61 14.33 -0.91
CA ILE A 452 -20.45 15.20 -1.11
C ILE A 452 -20.82 16.60 -0.62
N GLU A 453 -19.91 17.19 0.13
CA GLU A 453 -19.93 18.59 0.50
C GLU A 453 -18.80 19.31 -0.21
N SER A 454 -19.11 20.37 -0.94
CA SER A 454 -18.16 21.28 -1.55
C SER A 454 -18.46 22.69 -1.01
N ASN A 455 -17.58 23.16 -0.13
CA ASN A 455 -17.77 24.41 0.64
C ASN A 455 -16.55 25.29 0.39
N ASN A 456 -16.58 26.03 -0.70
CA ASN A 456 -15.45 26.83 -1.16
C ASN A 456 -15.73 28.32 -0.96
N SER A 457 -14.66 29.09 -0.76
CA SER A 457 -14.68 30.54 -0.71
C SER A 457 -13.55 31.13 -1.54
N PHE A 458 -13.88 31.92 -2.52
CA PHE A 458 -12.91 32.54 -3.41
C PHE A 458 -12.77 34.02 -3.09
N THR A 459 -11.56 34.48 -2.78
CA THR A 459 -11.25 35.90 -2.71
C THR A 459 -10.74 36.34 -4.07
N VAL A 460 -11.42 37.34 -4.67
CA VAL A 460 -11.17 37.79 -6.03
C VAL A 460 -11.25 39.32 -6.09
N PHE A 461 -10.73 39.92 -7.16
CA PHE A 461 -10.95 41.32 -7.44
C PHE A 461 -12.02 41.51 -8.52
N PRO A 462 -12.75 42.65 -8.53
CA PRO A 462 -13.48 43.07 -9.72
C PRO A 462 -12.50 43.28 -10.87
N ALA A 463 -12.76 42.69 -12.03
CA ALA A 463 -11.98 42.88 -13.25
C ALA A 463 -12.90 43.50 -14.32
N ASN A 464 -12.49 44.66 -14.85
CA ASN A 464 -13.11 45.23 -16.02
C ASN A 464 -12.46 44.66 -17.30
N PRO A 465 -13.11 44.73 -18.48
CA PRO A 465 -12.43 44.37 -19.73
C PRO A 465 -11.22 45.29 -19.93
N GLY A 466 -10.04 44.86 -19.46
CA GLY A 466 -8.80 45.61 -19.48
C GLY A 466 -7.80 45.03 -18.45
N PRO A 467 -6.52 45.41 -18.47
CA PRO A 467 -5.48 44.74 -17.70
C PRO A 467 -5.42 45.08 -16.21
N ASN A 468 -6.26 45.96 -15.68
CA ASN A 468 -6.15 46.41 -14.29
C ASN A 468 -7.36 46.04 -13.45
N VAL A 469 -7.10 45.53 -12.23
CA VAL A 469 -8.16 45.35 -11.22
C VAL A 469 -8.72 46.70 -10.78
N SER A 470 -10.02 46.73 -10.55
CA SER A 470 -10.74 47.93 -10.12
C SER A 470 -11.42 47.70 -8.77
N GLY A 471 -10.89 48.29 -7.71
CA GLY A 471 -11.47 48.17 -6.37
C GLY A 471 -10.84 47.11 -5.47
N ALA A 472 -11.40 46.98 -4.24
CA ALA A 472 -10.89 46.02 -3.24
C ALA A 472 -11.27 44.59 -3.56
N ALA A 473 -10.45 43.65 -3.09
CA ALA A 473 -10.77 42.21 -3.13
C ALA A 473 -11.99 41.94 -2.24
N TYR A 474 -12.79 40.95 -2.63
CA TYR A 474 -13.97 40.46 -1.90
C TYR A 474 -14.14 38.96 -2.04
N SER A 475 -14.86 38.37 -1.07
CA SER A 475 -15.08 36.92 -1.06
C SER A 475 -16.37 36.52 -1.77
N ILE A 476 -16.30 35.45 -2.56
CA ILE A 476 -17.46 34.81 -3.20
C ILE A 476 -17.57 33.39 -2.64
N PRO A 477 -18.62 33.04 -1.91
CA PRO A 477 -18.89 31.65 -1.54
C PRO A 477 -19.40 30.87 -2.76
N ASP A 478 -18.89 29.68 -2.97
CA ASP A 478 -19.34 28.73 -3.99
C ASP A 478 -19.58 27.34 -3.35
N ASN A 479 -20.79 27.17 -2.83
CA ASN A 479 -21.18 26.01 -2.06
C ASN A 479 -22.11 25.12 -2.88
N ASN A 480 -21.64 23.95 -3.25
CA ASN A 480 -22.29 23.02 -4.18
C ASN A 480 -22.35 21.60 -3.61
N PRO A 481 -23.15 21.33 -2.56
CA PRO A 481 -23.30 19.97 -2.05
C PRO A 481 -24.03 19.08 -3.06
N LYS A 482 -23.62 17.83 -3.15
CA LYS A 482 -24.25 16.79 -3.97
C LYS A 482 -24.55 15.57 -3.12
N ASN A 483 -25.82 15.36 -2.83
CA ASN A 483 -26.30 14.28 -1.97
C ASN A 483 -26.99 13.18 -2.78
N GLY A 484 -27.02 11.96 -2.21
CA GLY A 484 -27.76 10.84 -2.75
C GLY A 484 -27.15 10.26 -4.04
N ASN A 485 -25.85 10.45 -4.25
CA ASN A 485 -25.15 9.76 -5.33
C ASN A 485 -25.20 8.25 -5.06
N THR A 486 -25.48 7.44 -6.06
CA THR A 486 -25.58 5.99 -5.91
C THR A 486 -24.73 5.26 -6.94
N LEU A 487 -24.10 4.19 -6.49
CA LEU A 487 -23.35 3.27 -7.32
C LEU A 487 -23.83 1.85 -7.03
N LEU A 488 -24.35 1.16 -8.06
CA LEU A 488 -24.89 -0.19 -7.95
C LEU A 488 -24.19 -1.10 -8.95
N GLY A 489 -23.92 -2.34 -8.55
CA GLY A 489 -23.36 -3.36 -9.43
C GLY A 489 -23.77 -4.75 -9.04
N VAL A 490 -24.04 -5.56 -10.02
CA VAL A 490 -24.30 -7.01 -9.87
C VAL A 490 -23.44 -7.78 -10.85
N TYR A 491 -22.96 -8.95 -10.43
CA TYR A 491 -22.20 -9.80 -11.32
C TYR A 491 -22.56 -11.28 -11.14
N LEU A 492 -22.35 -12.02 -12.21
CA LEU A 492 -22.39 -13.48 -12.25
C LEU A 492 -21.26 -13.99 -13.15
N GLN A 493 -20.53 -14.99 -12.68
CA GLN A 493 -19.45 -15.62 -13.44
C GLN A 493 -19.32 -17.09 -13.10
N ASP A 494 -18.79 -17.87 -14.05
CA ASP A 494 -18.44 -19.27 -13.87
C ASP A 494 -16.93 -19.47 -14.11
N GLU A 495 -16.28 -20.14 -13.19
CA GLU A 495 -14.94 -20.69 -13.37
C GLU A 495 -15.05 -22.14 -13.77
N TRP A 496 -14.81 -22.39 -15.06
CA TRP A 496 -14.91 -23.71 -15.66
C TRP A 496 -13.52 -24.34 -15.85
N LYS A 497 -13.26 -25.41 -15.13
CA LYS A 497 -12.10 -26.28 -15.36
C LYS A 497 -12.40 -27.17 -16.58
N ALA A 498 -12.24 -26.64 -17.79
CA ALA A 498 -12.58 -27.31 -19.04
C ALA A 498 -11.76 -28.59 -19.26
N THR A 499 -10.53 -28.59 -18.78
CA THR A 499 -9.64 -29.76 -18.73
C THR A 499 -8.74 -29.68 -17.51
N GLY A 500 -7.91 -30.72 -17.25
CA GLY A 500 -6.87 -30.64 -16.21
C GLY A 500 -5.80 -29.55 -16.43
N LYS A 501 -5.76 -28.94 -17.64
CA LYS A 501 -4.78 -27.90 -18.00
C LYS A 501 -5.42 -26.55 -18.36
N LEU A 502 -6.71 -26.52 -18.70
CA LEU A 502 -7.40 -25.32 -19.15
C LEU A 502 -8.51 -24.95 -18.17
N THR A 503 -8.39 -23.76 -17.58
CA THR A 503 -9.44 -23.10 -16.81
C THR A 503 -9.93 -21.88 -17.57
N VAL A 504 -11.23 -21.72 -17.73
CA VAL A 504 -11.90 -20.58 -18.37
C VAL A 504 -12.79 -19.91 -17.34
N ASN A 505 -12.66 -18.62 -17.18
CA ASN A 505 -13.57 -17.80 -16.41
C ASN A 505 -14.39 -16.93 -17.38
N TYR A 506 -15.71 -17.04 -17.32
CA TYR A 506 -16.60 -16.22 -18.13
C TYR A 506 -17.78 -15.73 -17.31
N GLY A 507 -18.21 -14.53 -17.60
CA GLY A 507 -19.29 -13.91 -16.85
C GLY A 507 -19.65 -12.54 -17.37
N ALA A 508 -20.49 -11.87 -16.61
CA ALA A 508 -20.92 -10.51 -16.90
C ALA A 508 -21.18 -9.73 -15.63
N ARG A 509 -21.05 -8.41 -15.75
CA ARG A 509 -21.37 -7.44 -14.72
C ARG A 509 -22.32 -6.40 -15.30
N PHE A 510 -23.27 -5.95 -14.49
CA PHE A 510 -24.11 -4.79 -14.79
C PHE A 510 -23.86 -3.73 -13.72
N ASP A 511 -23.54 -2.51 -14.16
CA ASP A 511 -23.27 -1.37 -13.31
C ASP A 511 -24.21 -0.22 -13.64
N HIS A 512 -24.63 0.51 -12.61
CA HIS A 512 -25.43 1.73 -12.73
C HIS A 512 -24.86 2.79 -11.76
N VAL A 513 -24.63 3.99 -12.28
CA VAL A 513 -24.26 5.19 -11.50
C VAL A 513 -25.32 6.26 -11.68
N ASN A 514 -25.74 6.87 -10.57
CA ASN A 514 -26.56 8.06 -10.54
C ASN A 514 -25.90 9.10 -9.63
N ALA A 515 -25.19 10.04 -10.24
CA ALA A 515 -24.44 11.11 -9.58
C ALA A 515 -24.53 12.41 -10.40
N TYR A 516 -23.41 13.00 -10.84
CA TYR A 516 -23.40 14.08 -11.81
C TYR A 516 -23.87 13.62 -13.20
N VAL A 517 -23.74 12.32 -13.48
CA VAL A 517 -24.29 11.63 -14.63
C VAL A 517 -25.19 10.49 -14.18
N ASN A 518 -26.14 10.09 -15.03
CA ASN A 518 -26.97 8.89 -14.82
C ASN A 518 -26.68 7.94 -15.98
N GLU A 519 -25.85 6.95 -15.72
CA GLU A 519 -25.31 6.04 -16.74
C GLU A 519 -25.28 4.60 -16.25
N GLN A 520 -25.28 3.66 -17.19
CA GLN A 520 -25.24 2.23 -16.93
C GLN A 520 -24.49 1.48 -18.01
N GLN A 521 -23.99 0.28 -17.67
CA GLN A 521 -23.35 -0.60 -18.65
C GLN A 521 -23.51 -2.07 -18.28
N PHE A 522 -23.71 -2.90 -19.31
CA PHE A 522 -23.50 -4.34 -19.27
C PHE A 522 -22.08 -4.66 -19.76
N SER A 523 -21.33 -5.42 -18.95
CA SER A 523 -19.89 -5.63 -19.10
C SER A 523 -19.55 -7.13 -19.13
N PRO A 524 -19.45 -7.76 -20.31
CA PRO A 524 -19.00 -9.14 -20.45
C PRO A 524 -17.51 -9.27 -20.11
N ARG A 525 -17.14 -10.45 -19.60
CA ARG A 525 -15.80 -10.84 -19.19
C ARG A 525 -15.48 -12.24 -19.68
N LEU A 526 -14.25 -12.44 -20.13
CA LEU A 526 -13.73 -13.74 -20.51
C LEU A 526 -12.24 -13.81 -20.20
N GLY A 527 -11.82 -14.81 -19.46
CA GLY A 527 -10.42 -15.07 -19.16
C GLY A 527 -10.13 -16.56 -19.26
N ALA A 528 -8.92 -16.92 -19.66
CA ALA A 528 -8.46 -18.28 -19.75
C ALA A 528 -7.05 -18.43 -19.19
N ILE A 529 -6.79 -19.51 -18.47
CA ILE A 529 -5.48 -19.94 -18.01
C ILE A 529 -5.20 -21.32 -18.59
N TYR A 530 -4.06 -21.48 -19.28
CA TYR A 530 -3.61 -22.74 -19.86
C TYR A 530 -2.26 -23.16 -19.29
N LYS A 531 -2.25 -24.24 -18.52
CA LYS A 531 -1.03 -24.88 -17.99
C LYS A 531 -0.45 -25.78 -19.07
N ALA A 532 0.42 -25.23 -19.90
CA ALA A 532 1.08 -25.97 -20.98
C ALA A 532 1.95 -27.09 -20.42
N SER A 533 2.68 -26.80 -19.31
CA SER A 533 3.46 -27.76 -18.52
C SER A 533 3.40 -27.37 -17.05
N ASP A 534 4.05 -28.13 -16.17
CA ASP A 534 4.22 -27.76 -14.75
C ASP A 534 5.02 -26.47 -14.56
N GLN A 535 5.82 -26.08 -15.57
CA GLN A 535 6.69 -24.91 -15.54
C GLN A 535 6.12 -23.72 -16.32
N THR A 536 5.15 -23.93 -17.24
CA THR A 536 4.68 -22.88 -18.15
C THR A 536 3.19 -22.73 -18.08
N THR A 537 2.77 -21.50 -17.74
CA THR A 537 1.35 -21.10 -17.71
C THR A 537 1.13 -19.92 -18.63
N TRP A 538 0.15 -20.01 -19.51
CA TRP A 538 -0.35 -18.94 -20.36
C TRP A 538 -1.64 -18.40 -19.79
N HIS A 539 -1.89 -17.12 -19.94
CA HIS A 539 -3.20 -16.52 -19.73
C HIS A 539 -3.56 -15.60 -20.90
N ALA A 540 -4.85 -15.42 -21.10
CA ALA A 540 -5.40 -14.42 -22.03
C ALA A 540 -6.78 -14.02 -21.54
N GLY A 541 -7.15 -12.75 -21.77
CA GLY A 541 -8.42 -12.24 -21.32
C GLY A 541 -8.98 -11.12 -22.17
N TYR A 542 -10.31 -10.96 -22.08
CA TYR A 542 -11.08 -9.82 -22.58
C TYR A 542 -12.01 -9.32 -21.48
N SER A 543 -12.02 -8.01 -21.28
CA SER A 543 -12.90 -7.36 -20.32
C SER A 543 -13.50 -6.08 -20.92
N ARG A 544 -14.83 -5.95 -20.84
CA ARG A 544 -15.51 -4.68 -21.01
C ARG A 544 -15.57 -3.98 -19.67
N TYR A 545 -15.01 -2.76 -19.54
CA TYR A 545 -14.93 -1.99 -18.32
C TYR A 545 -15.87 -0.79 -18.34
N PHE A 546 -16.37 -0.44 -17.15
CA PHE A 546 -17.17 0.74 -16.86
C PHE A 546 -16.61 1.42 -15.63
N THR A 547 -16.13 2.66 -15.80
CA THR A 547 -15.52 3.44 -14.73
C THR A 547 -16.31 4.73 -14.58
N PRO A 548 -17.11 4.88 -13.52
CA PRO A 548 -17.77 6.14 -13.19
C PRO A 548 -16.75 7.22 -12.85
N PRO A 549 -17.06 8.52 -13.10
CA PRO A 549 -16.23 9.60 -12.59
C PRO A 549 -16.06 9.49 -11.06
N PRO A 550 -14.91 9.87 -10.51
CA PRO A 550 -14.73 10.00 -9.06
C PRO A 550 -15.59 11.19 -8.58
N THR A 551 -16.75 10.89 -8.04
CA THR A 551 -17.80 11.88 -7.73
C THR A 551 -17.29 12.95 -6.76
N GLU A 552 -16.46 12.56 -5.80
CA GLU A 552 -15.84 13.40 -4.80
C GLU A 552 -14.82 14.41 -5.35
N LEU A 553 -14.28 14.15 -6.54
CA LEU A 553 -13.28 15.00 -7.21
C LEU A 553 -13.88 15.88 -8.32
N VAL A 554 -15.09 15.57 -8.83
CA VAL A 554 -15.72 16.34 -9.90
C VAL A 554 -15.89 17.80 -9.47
N SER A 555 -15.42 18.72 -10.32
CA SER A 555 -15.58 20.15 -10.08
C SER A 555 -17.07 20.54 -10.15
N SER A 556 -17.54 21.20 -9.11
CA SER A 556 -18.91 21.72 -9.00
C SER A 556 -18.97 23.25 -9.07
N THR A 557 -17.91 23.89 -9.55
CA THR A 557 -17.79 25.36 -9.59
C THR A 557 -18.90 26.01 -10.41
N THR A 558 -19.54 27.04 -9.84
CA THR A 558 -20.60 27.82 -10.46
C THR A 558 -20.02 28.98 -11.24
N LEU A 559 -19.60 28.76 -12.49
CA LEU A 559 -18.83 29.72 -13.30
C LEU A 559 -19.45 31.12 -13.37
N ALA A 560 -20.78 31.21 -13.39
CA ALA A 560 -21.49 32.50 -13.51
C ALA A 560 -21.23 33.45 -12.31
N LEU A 561 -20.86 32.96 -11.15
CA LEU A 561 -20.53 33.77 -9.99
C LEU A 561 -19.28 34.62 -10.18
N PHE A 562 -18.39 34.20 -11.06
CA PHE A 562 -17.09 34.82 -11.27
C PHE A 562 -17.06 35.80 -12.47
N ASN A 563 -18.20 36.04 -13.11
CA ASN A 563 -18.26 36.99 -14.23
C ASN A 563 -17.77 38.38 -13.78
N ASN A 564 -16.93 39.02 -14.59
CA ASN A 564 -16.31 40.32 -14.29
C ASN A 564 -15.39 40.35 -13.06
N THR A 565 -14.83 39.19 -12.67
CA THR A 565 -13.79 39.09 -11.64
C THR A 565 -12.49 38.57 -12.20
N THR A 566 -11.44 38.59 -11.40
CA THR A 566 -10.12 37.99 -11.72
C THR A 566 -10.20 36.50 -11.98
N ASN A 567 -11.25 35.80 -11.50
CA ASN A 567 -11.50 34.37 -11.74
C ASN A 567 -12.56 34.11 -12.83
N ALA A 568 -12.82 35.08 -13.71
CA ALA A 568 -13.79 34.88 -14.77
C ALA A 568 -13.35 33.80 -15.77
N GLN A 569 -14.21 32.81 -15.94
CA GLN A 569 -13.98 31.67 -16.85
C GLN A 569 -14.91 31.78 -18.05
N THR A 570 -14.37 31.63 -19.26
CA THR A 570 -15.12 31.80 -20.50
C THR A 570 -15.36 30.49 -21.27
N GLY A 571 -14.80 29.40 -20.79
CA GLY A 571 -14.88 28.08 -21.41
C GLY A 571 -16.22 27.36 -21.17
N GLN A 572 -16.48 26.33 -21.98
CA GLN A 572 -17.59 25.42 -21.79
C GLN A 572 -17.33 24.49 -20.61
N ASN A 573 -18.34 24.24 -19.79
CA ASN A 573 -18.30 23.27 -18.69
C ASN A 573 -19.26 22.11 -18.96
N SER A 574 -18.82 21.14 -19.76
CA SER A 574 -19.59 19.90 -19.99
C SER A 574 -19.33 18.91 -18.85
N PRO A 575 -20.34 18.13 -18.42
CA PRO A 575 -20.17 17.20 -17.31
C PRO A 575 -19.19 16.07 -17.64
N VAL A 576 -18.45 15.62 -16.63
CA VAL A 576 -17.58 14.43 -16.73
C VAL A 576 -18.43 13.18 -16.88
N LYS A 577 -18.11 12.34 -17.85
CA LYS A 577 -18.84 11.12 -18.21
C LYS A 577 -18.09 9.87 -17.74
N SER A 578 -18.82 8.77 -17.59
CA SER A 578 -18.19 7.47 -17.30
C SER A 578 -17.34 6.97 -18.47
N GLU A 579 -16.18 6.48 -18.14
CA GLU A 579 -15.28 5.80 -19.06
C GLU A 579 -15.82 4.41 -19.42
N ARG A 580 -15.67 4.04 -20.69
CA ARG A 580 -16.06 2.74 -21.25
C ARG A 580 -14.90 2.13 -22.03
N ALA A 581 -14.36 1.02 -21.56
CA ALA A 581 -13.18 0.44 -22.20
C ALA A 581 -13.39 -1.00 -22.65
N ASN A 582 -12.74 -1.36 -23.75
CA ASN A 582 -12.46 -2.74 -24.12
C ASN A 582 -11.00 -3.02 -23.80
N TYR A 583 -10.76 -4.03 -22.99
CA TYR A 583 -9.44 -4.42 -22.52
C TYR A 583 -9.11 -5.85 -22.98
N LEU A 584 -7.95 -6.02 -23.56
CA LEU A 584 -7.38 -7.30 -23.96
C LEU A 584 -6.02 -7.45 -23.31
N ASP A 585 -5.72 -8.62 -22.80
CA ASP A 585 -4.36 -8.98 -22.39
C ASP A 585 -4.02 -10.42 -22.73
N ALA A 586 -2.73 -10.72 -22.79
CA ALA A 586 -2.19 -12.06 -22.90
C ALA A 586 -0.78 -12.09 -22.32
N GLY A 587 -0.49 -13.16 -21.60
CA GLY A 587 0.81 -13.30 -20.97
C GLY A 587 1.21 -14.76 -20.77
N VAL A 588 2.48 -14.93 -20.38
CA VAL A 588 3.09 -16.21 -20.07
C VAL A 588 3.98 -16.08 -18.84
N THR A 589 3.89 -17.04 -17.95
CA THR A 589 4.86 -17.24 -16.86
C THR A 589 5.57 -18.57 -17.07
N HIS A 590 6.90 -18.56 -16.89
CA HIS A 590 7.74 -19.73 -17.06
C HIS A 590 8.73 -19.87 -15.92
N GLN A 591 8.69 -21.00 -15.22
CA GLN A 591 9.67 -21.37 -14.23
C GLN A 591 10.91 -21.97 -14.93
N LEU A 592 11.89 -21.10 -15.23
CA LEU A 592 13.10 -21.50 -15.95
C LEU A 592 13.97 -22.46 -15.12
N THR A 593 14.03 -22.22 -13.80
CA THR A 593 14.67 -23.12 -12.82
C THR A 593 13.81 -23.17 -11.57
N PRO A 594 14.04 -24.07 -10.59
CA PRO A 594 13.31 -24.05 -9.31
C PRO A 594 13.41 -22.72 -8.54
N THR A 595 14.40 -21.88 -8.88
CA THR A 595 14.70 -20.62 -8.20
C THR A 595 14.43 -19.38 -9.06
N LEU A 596 14.17 -19.51 -10.37
CA LEU A 596 13.99 -18.40 -11.31
C LEU A 596 12.67 -18.53 -12.06
N ASN A 597 11.78 -17.57 -11.84
CA ASN A 597 10.55 -17.40 -12.60
C ASN A 597 10.65 -16.18 -13.51
N LEU A 598 10.22 -16.33 -14.76
CA LEU A 598 10.14 -15.26 -15.76
C LEU A 598 8.70 -15.08 -16.18
N GLY A 599 8.31 -13.84 -16.45
CA GLY A 599 6.98 -13.49 -16.95
C GLY A 599 7.06 -12.48 -18.10
N MET A 600 6.12 -12.58 -19.01
CA MET A 600 5.87 -11.58 -20.04
C MET A 600 4.37 -11.37 -20.15
N ASP A 601 3.96 -10.10 -20.20
CA ASP A 601 2.56 -9.70 -20.36
C ASP A 601 2.44 -8.63 -21.45
N THR A 602 1.36 -8.65 -22.21
CA THR A 602 1.04 -7.64 -23.22
C THR A 602 -0.42 -7.25 -23.08
N PHE A 603 -0.72 -5.96 -23.22
CA PHE A 603 -2.06 -5.44 -23.03
C PHE A 603 -2.43 -4.36 -24.06
N TYR A 604 -3.74 -4.26 -24.33
CA TYR A 604 -4.32 -3.23 -25.16
C TYR A 604 -5.69 -2.82 -24.61
N LYS A 605 -5.86 -1.52 -24.30
CA LYS A 605 -7.10 -0.90 -23.84
C LYS A 605 -7.55 0.16 -24.85
N GLN A 606 -8.77 0.08 -25.29
CA GLN A 606 -9.43 1.09 -26.14
C GLN A 606 -10.60 1.68 -25.35
N THR A 607 -10.62 3.01 -25.25
CA THR A 607 -11.52 3.72 -24.34
C THR A 607 -12.38 4.73 -25.10
N GLN A 608 -13.62 4.86 -24.65
CA GLN A 608 -14.50 6.01 -24.90
C GLN A 608 -14.64 6.79 -23.60
N ASN A 609 -14.61 8.13 -23.67
CA ASN A 609 -14.63 9.04 -22.54
C ASN A 609 -13.50 8.72 -21.55
N LEU A 610 -12.26 8.54 -22.01
CA LEU A 610 -11.10 8.30 -21.15
C LEU A 610 -11.09 9.37 -20.05
N ILE A 611 -11.14 8.94 -18.79
CA ILE A 611 -11.03 9.83 -17.64
C ILE A 611 -9.55 10.09 -17.38
N ASP A 612 -9.23 11.36 -17.24
CA ASP A 612 -7.93 11.85 -16.80
C ASP A 612 -8.14 12.95 -15.77
N GLU A 613 -7.13 13.32 -15.01
CA GLU A 613 -7.24 14.29 -13.91
C GLU A 613 -6.10 15.30 -14.00
N GLY A 614 -6.36 16.52 -13.57
CA GLY A 614 -5.36 17.56 -13.48
C GLY A 614 -5.59 18.45 -12.27
N GLN A 615 -4.54 19.16 -11.85
CA GLN A 615 -4.65 20.20 -10.85
C GLN A 615 -4.92 21.54 -11.54
N PHE A 616 -6.06 22.15 -11.25
CA PHE A 616 -6.51 23.40 -11.82
C PHE A 616 -6.80 24.40 -10.70
N GLY A 617 -5.77 25.08 -10.24
CA GLY A 617 -5.83 26.02 -9.12
C GLY A 617 -4.79 25.73 -8.05
N PRO A 618 -4.69 26.60 -7.01
CA PRO A 618 -3.69 26.47 -5.98
C PRO A 618 -3.97 25.33 -4.99
N ALA A 619 -5.24 24.91 -4.83
CA ALA A 619 -5.58 23.76 -4.01
C ALA A 619 -5.02 22.47 -4.62
N LEU A 620 -4.36 21.64 -3.81
CA LEU A 620 -3.75 20.40 -4.26
C LEU A 620 -4.82 19.30 -4.34
N LEU A 621 -5.73 19.48 -5.29
CA LEU A 621 -6.86 18.61 -5.56
C LEU A 621 -6.92 18.32 -7.05
N LEU A 622 -6.83 17.06 -7.42
CA LEU A 622 -6.96 16.65 -8.82
C LEU A 622 -8.44 16.67 -9.23
N THR A 623 -8.71 17.22 -10.40
CA THR A 623 -10.06 17.37 -10.95
C THR A 623 -10.18 16.55 -12.22
N PRO A 624 -11.16 15.64 -12.33
CA PRO A 624 -11.34 14.78 -13.50
C PRO A 624 -11.92 15.54 -14.69
N TYR A 625 -11.48 15.12 -15.88
CA TYR A 625 -12.02 15.51 -17.17
C TYR A 625 -12.00 14.31 -18.13
N ASN A 626 -12.59 14.44 -19.32
CA ASN A 626 -12.59 13.36 -20.30
C ASN A 626 -11.89 13.77 -21.59
N TYR A 627 -11.06 12.85 -22.10
CA TYR A 627 -10.85 12.72 -23.54
C TYR A 627 -11.99 11.91 -24.17
N GLU A 628 -12.47 12.28 -25.36
CA GLU A 628 -13.50 11.53 -26.10
C GLU A 628 -13.06 10.09 -26.40
N GLN A 629 -11.76 9.92 -26.71
CA GLN A 629 -11.15 8.64 -27.05
C GLN A 629 -9.84 8.46 -26.32
N GLY A 630 -9.55 7.21 -25.95
CA GLY A 630 -8.27 6.81 -25.35
C GLY A 630 -7.75 5.49 -25.93
N LYS A 631 -6.42 5.35 -25.89
CA LYS A 631 -5.70 4.11 -26.23
C LYS A 631 -4.54 3.92 -25.26
N ILE A 632 -4.49 2.77 -24.63
CA ILE A 632 -3.39 2.41 -23.74
C ILE A 632 -2.90 1.01 -24.14
N TYR A 633 -1.59 0.85 -24.32
CA TYR A 633 -1.02 -0.45 -24.69
C TYR A 633 0.44 -0.55 -24.25
N GLY A 634 0.88 -1.79 -24.03
CA GLY A 634 2.23 -2.00 -23.59
C GLY A 634 2.65 -3.46 -23.49
N VAL A 635 3.88 -3.63 -23.03
CA VAL A 635 4.49 -4.93 -22.71
C VAL A 635 5.24 -4.82 -21.39
N GLU A 636 5.12 -5.88 -20.57
CA GLU A 636 5.80 -6.02 -19.29
C GLU A 636 6.65 -7.30 -19.30
N LEU A 637 7.84 -7.21 -18.74
CA LEU A 637 8.72 -8.34 -18.47
C LEU A 637 9.01 -8.40 -16.99
N THR A 638 8.92 -9.59 -16.40
CA THR A 638 9.17 -9.81 -14.98
C THR A 638 10.14 -10.95 -14.76
N GLY A 639 10.99 -10.82 -13.74
CA GLY A 639 11.88 -11.87 -13.30
C GLY A 639 11.96 -11.90 -11.78
N ASN A 640 11.76 -13.09 -11.18
CA ASN A 640 11.86 -13.30 -9.74
C ASN A 640 12.84 -14.43 -9.47
N TYR A 641 13.83 -14.16 -8.63
CA TYR A 641 14.86 -15.13 -8.25
C TYR A 641 14.90 -15.28 -6.73
N LYS A 642 14.81 -16.53 -6.25
CA LYS A 642 14.85 -16.81 -4.80
C LYS A 642 15.65 -18.08 -4.54
N THR A 643 16.70 -17.95 -3.73
CA THR A 643 17.54 -19.07 -3.31
C THR A 643 18.11 -18.81 -1.92
N GLY A 644 18.05 -19.79 -0.99
CA GLY A 644 18.72 -19.73 0.31
C GLY A 644 18.67 -18.34 0.97
N ASN A 645 19.82 -17.66 0.91
CA ASN A 645 20.00 -16.34 1.54
C ASN A 645 19.70 -15.14 0.63
N PHE A 646 19.38 -15.35 -0.64
CA PHE A 646 19.15 -14.28 -1.60
C PHE A 646 17.73 -14.33 -2.19
N SER A 647 17.06 -13.19 -2.23
CA SER A 647 15.86 -12.97 -3.03
C SER A 647 16.01 -11.70 -3.84
N GLY A 648 15.48 -11.68 -5.07
CA GLY A 648 15.54 -10.50 -5.92
C GLY A 648 14.48 -10.56 -7.02
N TYR A 649 14.17 -9.39 -7.56
CA TYR A 649 13.23 -9.21 -8.67
C TYR A 649 13.78 -8.20 -9.66
N ALA A 650 13.30 -8.27 -10.89
CA ALA A 650 13.55 -7.28 -11.93
C ALA A 650 12.33 -7.19 -12.84
N ASN A 651 11.81 -5.99 -13.04
CA ASN A 651 10.67 -5.72 -13.89
C ASN A 651 11.02 -4.61 -14.90
N LEU A 652 10.51 -4.75 -16.11
CA LEU A 652 10.60 -3.74 -17.15
C LEU A 652 9.21 -3.60 -17.77
N ALA A 653 8.74 -2.37 -17.91
CA ALA A 653 7.50 -2.10 -18.62
C ALA A 653 7.69 -0.99 -19.66
N ARG A 654 7.14 -1.21 -20.85
CA ARG A 654 6.98 -0.19 -21.86
C ARG A 654 5.50 0.06 -22.09
N THR A 655 5.08 1.32 -21.86
CA THR A 655 3.67 1.72 -21.91
C THR A 655 3.51 2.95 -22.78
N ILE A 656 2.41 3.00 -23.55
CA ILE A 656 1.97 4.15 -24.32
C ILE A 656 0.51 4.42 -23.98
N SER A 657 0.23 5.65 -23.56
CA SER A 657 -1.11 6.11 -23.18
C SER A 657 -1.46 7.40 -23.90
N LEU A 658 -2.55 7.37 -24.66
CA LEU A 658 -2.95 8.45 -25.57
C LEU A 658 -4.42 8.84 -25.37
N GLY A 659 -4.68 10.14 -25.31
CA GLY A 659 -6.00 10.74 -25.32
C GLY A 659 -6.25 11.58 -26.59
N LYS A 660 -7.51 11.78 -26.97
CA LYS A 660 -7.89 12.65 -28.08
C LYS A 660 -9.21 13.36 -27.78
N ASN A 661 -9.27 14.67 -28.03
CA ASN A 661 -10.43 15.55 -27.94
C ASN A 661 -10.97 15.68 -26.50
N ILE A 662 -10.64 16.75 -25.80
CA ILE A 662 -11.15 17.05 -24.45
C ILE A 662 -12.61 17.48 -24.55
N ILE A 663 -13.53 16.76 -23.91
CA ILE A 663 -14.99 16.92 -24.06
C ILE A 663 -15.73 17.27 -22.77
N SER A 664 -15.05 17.39 -21.65
CA SER A 664 -15.65 17.80 -20.39
C SER A 664 -14.72 18.76 -19.62
N SER A 665 -15.27 19.57 -18.71
CA SER A 665 -14.52 20.55 -17.93
C SER A 665 -13.64 21.48 -18.77
N GLN A 666 -14.04 21.81 -20.00
CA GLN A 666 -13.22 22.48 -21.00
C GLN A 666 -12.74 23.87 -20.57
N TYR A 667 -13.47 24.53 -19.65
CA TYR A 667 -13.07 25.83 -19.10
C TYR A 667 -11.74 25.82 -18.35
N LEU A 668 -11.26 24.64 -17.96
CA LEU A 668 -9.97 24.45 -17.28
C LEU A 668 -8.77 24.54 -18.22
N PHE A 669 -9.00 24.56 -19.55
CA PHE A 669 -7.95 24.49 -20.56
C PHE A 669 -7.94 25.72 -21.45
N ASP A 670 -6.77 26.12 -21.92
CA ASP A 670 -6.64 27.13 -22.95
C ASP A 670 -7.14 26.63 -24.31
N GLN A 671 -7.60 27.57 -25.18
CA GLN A 671 -8.20 27.22 -26.46
C GLN A 671 -7.21 26.58 -27.43
N ALA A 672 -5.91 26.88 -27.35
CA ALA A 672 -4.89 26.32 -28.24
C ALA A 672 -4.70 24.82 -27.91
N THR A 673 -4.65 24.48 -26.64
CA THR A 673 -4.61 23.09 -26.14
C THR A 673 -5.86 22.31 -26.58
N LEU A 674 -7.06 22.87 -26.39
CA LEU A 674 -8.32 22.24 -26.83
C LEU A 674 -8.32 21.98 -28.33
N ASN A 675 -7.93 22.98 -29.15
CA ASN A 675 -7.87 22.85 -30.61
C ASN A 675 -6.84 21.79 -31.05
N TYR A 676 -5.69 21.72 -30.38
CA TYR A 676 -4.66 20.74 -30.70
C TYR A 676 -5.14 19.32 -30.37
N ALA A 677 -5.66 19.09 -29.16
CA ALA A 677 -6.15 17.79 -28.70
C ALA A 677 -7.34 17.29 -29.53
N ALA A 678 -8.20 18.21 -30.06
CA ALA A 678 -9.31 17.84 -30.93
C ALA A 678 -8.85 17.18 -32.25
N ASN A 679 -7.69 17.58 -32.79
CA ASN A 679 -7.18 17.12 -34.07
C ASN A 679 -6.08 16.06 -33.97
N ASN A 680 -5.41 15.96 -32.82
CA ASN A 680 -4.24 15.08 -32.60
C ASN A 680 -4.46 14.12 -31.48
N TRP A 681 -3.79 12.95 -31.52
CA TRP A 681 -3.56 12.12 -30.35
C TRP A 681 -2.48 12.79 -29.49
N VAL A 682 -2.76 12.98 -28.21
CA VAL A 682 -1.82 13.55 -27.23
C VAL A 682 -1.47 12.50 -26.19
N ASN A 683 -0.24 12.46 -25.72
CA ASN A 683 0.11 11.63 -24.58
C ASN A 683 -0.61 12.19 -23.35
N VAL A 684 -1.08 11.30 -22.49
CA VAL A 684 -1.54 11.72 -21.16
C VAL A 684 -0.34 12.15 -20.31
N ASP A 685 -0.55 13.03 -19.35
CA ASP A 685 0.54 13.69 -18.61
C ASP A 685 1.38 12.72 -17.77
N HIS A 686 0.75 11.68 -17.21
CA HIS A 686 1.36 10.65 -16.36
C HIS A 686 1.95 9.47 -17.16
N GLU A 687 2.06 9.55 -18.47
CA GLU A 687 2.72 8.51 -19.26
C GLU A 687 4.21 8.46 -18.97
N GLN A 688 4.69 7.29 -18.54
CA GLN A 688 6.10 6.90 -18.48
C GLN A 688 6.35 5.85 -19.58
N ALA A 689 7.03 6.25 -20.65
CA ALA A 689 7.22 5.36 -21.80
C ALA A 689 8.02 4.10 -21.47
N LEU A 690 8.96 4.17 -20.51
CA LEU A 690 9.77 3.05 -20.04
C LEU A 690 9.99 3.16 -18.53
N THR A 691 9.70 2.06 -17.83
CA THR A 691 9.96 1.92 -16.39
C THR A 691 10.73 0.65 -16.11
N ILE A 692 11.65 0.70 -15.15
CA ILE A 692 12.36 -0.45 -14.63
C ILE A 692 12.29 -0.39 -13.10
N SER A 693 11.87 -1.48 -12.46
CA SER A 693 12.02 -1.68 -11.03
C SER A 693 12.80 -2.95 -10.75
N THR A 694 13.81 -2.87 -9.90
CA THR A 694 14.61 -4.04 -9.51
C THR A 694 15.05 -3.91 -8.07
N GLY A 695 15.14 -5.02 -7.37
CA GLY A 695 15.57 -5.03 -5.99
C GLY A 695 16.06 -6.40 -5.54
N GLY A 696 16.65 -6.42 -4.37
CA GLY A 696 17.12 -7.66 -3.78
C GLY A 696 17.46 -7.56 -2.31
N SER A 697 17.41 -8.71 -1.66
CA SER A 697 17.74 -8.89 -0.26
C SER A 697 18.73 -10.05 -0.10
N TYR A 698 19.79 -9.85 0.67
CA TYR A 698 20.80 -10.85 0.96
C TYR A 698 21.06 -10.99 2.46
N LEU A 699 20.88 -12.19 3.00
CA LEU A 699 21.15 -12.51 4.40
C LEU A 699 22.59 -13.01 4.55
N LEU A 700 23.45 -12.21 5.21
CA LEU A 700 24.81 -12.57 5.55
C LEU A 700 24.85 -13.66 6.64
N SER A 701 25.91 -14.47 6.67
CA SER A 701 26.11 -15.52 7.69
C SER A 701 26.09 -15.01 9.14
N GLY A 702 26.41 -13.71 9.35
CA GLY A 702 26.36 -13.05 10.66
C GLY A 702 24.96 -12.56 11.06
N GLY A 703 23.90 -12.87 10.31
CA GLY A 703 22.53 -12.47 10.61
C GLY A 703 22.19 -11.03 10.21
N THR A 704 23.09 -10.31 9.54
CA THR A 704 22.80 -9.00 8.94
C THR A 704 22.16 -9.22 7.56
N ARG A 705 21.03 -8.54 7.31
CA ARG A 705 20.36 -8.51 6.02
C ARG A 705 20.71 -7.21 5.28
N LEU A 706 21.09 -7.32 4.03
CA LEU A 706 21.32 -6.20 3.13
C LEU A 706 20.17 -6.14 2.13
N ASN A 707 19.61 -4.97 1.93
CA ASN A 707 18.45 -4.75 1.07
C ASN A 707 18.75 -3.64 0.07
N SER A 708 18.23 -3.76 -1.15
CA SER A 708 18.31 -2.73 -2.17
C SER A 708 17.04 -2.70 -3.02
N ASP A 709 16.65 -1.54 -3.48
CA ASP A 709 15.71 -1.34 -4.59
C ASP A 709 16.20 -0.20 -5.48
N LEU A 710 15.89 -0.32 -6.77
CA LEU A 710 16.21 0.66 -7.79
C LEU A 710 14.99 0.86 -8.68
N ILE A 711 14.65 2.12 -8.93
CA ILE A 711 13.61 2.53 -9.86
C ILE A 711 14.27 3.40 -10.93
N TYR A 712 13.99 3.09 -12.21
CA TYR A 712 14.29 3.92 -13.36
C TYR A 712 12.98 4.32 -14.02
N GLU A 713 12.83 5.60 -14.33
CA GLU A 713 11.69 6.16 -15.04
C GLU A 713 12.16 7.07 -16.18
N SER A 714 11.48 6.95 -17.34
CA SER A 714 11.87 7.70 -18.56
C SER A 714 11.47 9.17 -18.55
N GLY A 715 10.81 9.64 -17.50
CA GLY A 715 10.26 11.00 -17.36
C GLY A 715 8.81 11.10 -17.83
N LEU A 716 7.98 11.79 -17.05
CA LEU A 716 6.59 12.10 -17.37
C LEU A 716 6.49 13.06 -18.57
N ARG A 717 5.30 13.23 -19.11
CA ARG A 717 5.05 14.13 -20.25
C ARG A 717 5.02 15.59 -19.80
N ASN A 718 5.45 16.48 -20.70
CA ASN A 718 5.47 17.92 -20.46
C ASN A 718 5.31 18.74 -21.73
N GLY A 719 5.35 20.07 -21.57
CA GLY A 719 5.26 21.03 -22.65
C GLY A 719 3.87 21.13 -23.27
N PHE A 720 3.71 21.96 -24.30
CA PHE A 720 2.43 22.20 -24.95
C PHE A 720 1.74 20.89 -25.35
N ALA A 721 0.52 20.68 -24.86
CA ALA A 721 -0.28 19.48 -25.12
C ALA A 721 0.50 18.15 -24.88
N ASN A 722 1.39 18.10 -23.89
CA ASN A 722 2.16 16.92 -23.52
C ASN A 722 3.03 16.33 -24.65
N THR A 723 3.51 17.18 -25.57
CA THR A 723 4.32 16.73 -26.71
C THR A 723 5.79 16.50 -26.38
N GLY A 724 6.26 16.95 -25.21
CA GLY A 724 7.60 16.75 -24.68
C GLY A 724 7.67 15.62 -23.66
N SER A 725 8.84 15.38 -23.12
CA SER A 725 9.11 14.47 -21.99
C SER A 725 10.16 15.07 -21.08
N LEU A 726 9.99 14.91 -19.78
CA LEU A 726 11.00 15.25 -18.78
C LEU A 726 12.22 14.33 -18.89
N PRO A 727 13.37 14.73 -18.35
CA PRO A 727 14.54 13.86 -18.29
C PRO A 727 14.27 12.57 -17.52
N SER A 728 14.85 11.47 -17.99
CA SER A 728 14.84 10.21 -17.24
C SER A 728 15.65 10.29 -15.96
N TYR A 729 15.30 9.48 -14.98
CA TYR A 729 16.02 9.42 -13.71
C TYR A 729 16.12 8.01 -13.15
N THR A 730 17.05 7.85 -12.20
CA THR A 730 17.26 6.62 -11.45
C THR A 730 17.34 6.94 -9.97
N VAL A 731 16.60 6.21 -9.15
CA VAL A 731 16.66 6.27 -7.69
C VAL A 731 17.08 4.90 -7.17
N LEU A 732 18.17 4.87 -6.39
CA LEU A 732 18.68 3.68 -5.71
C LEU A 732 18.55 3.87 -4.21
N ASN A 733 17.89 2.91 -3.53
CA ASN A 733 17.78 2.84 -2.10
C ASN A 733 18.56 1.63 -1.56
N LEU A 734 19.22 1.80 -0.42
CA LEU A 734 19.94 0.74 0.26
C LEU A 734 19.52 0.66 1.72
N GLY A 735 19.45 -0.57 2.24
CA GLY A 735 19.15 -0.84 3.64
C GLY A 735 20.03 -1.94 4.23
N ALA A 736 20.24 -1.88 5.52
CA ALA A 736 20.84 -2.96 6.29
C ALA A 736 20.06 -3.14 7.59
N SER A 737 19.65 -4.37 7.92
CA SER A 737 18.97 -4.67 9.20
C SER A 737 19.64 -5.83 9.92
N ARG A 738 19.58 -5.79 11.25
CA ARG A 738 20.14 -6.84 12.11
C ARG A 738 19.41 -6.90 13.45
N LYS A 739 19.13 -8.13 13.91
CA LYS A 739 18.67 -8.35 15.27
C LYS A 739 19.89 -8.40 16.21
N ILE A 740 19.90 -7.55 17.22
CA ILE A 740 20.95 -7.41 18.23
C ILE A 740 20.37 -7.65 19.61
N SER A 741 21.12 -8.29 20.51
CA SER A 741 20.73 -8.42 21.91
C SER A 741 21.26 -7.22 22.69
N LEU A 742 20.38 -6.48 23.35
CA LEU A 742 20.73 -5.34 24.20
C LEU A 742 20.41 -5.68 25.66
N ASP A 743 21.37 -5.39 26.55
CA ASP A 743 21.20 -5.61 27.99
C ASP A 743 19.97 -4.87 28.52
N GLY A 744 19.10 -5.60 29.26
CA GLY A 744 17.85 -5.07 29.80
C GLY A 744 16.69 -4.91 28.80
N MET A 745 16.96 -4.89 27.49
CA MET A 745 15.91 -4.78 26.46
C MET A 745 15.67 -6.09 25.69
N GLY A 746 16.60 -7.07 25.75
CA GLY A 746 16.50 -8.31 24.98
C GLY A 746 16.79 -8.12 23.49
N LEU A 747 16.08 -8.86 22.62
CA LEU A 747 16.30 -8.82 21.17
C LEU A 747 15.63 -7.58 20.56
N VAL A 748 16.43 -6.71 19.91
CA VAL A 748 16.01 -5.49 19.24
C VAL A 748 16.47 -5.58 17.77
N GLU A 749 15.63 -5.19 16.84
CA GLU A 749 16.01 -5.04 15.45
C GLU A 749 16.52 -3.61 15.20
N ALA A 750 17.73 -3.50 14.71
CA ALA A 750 18.32 -2.24 14.26
C ALA A 750 18.34 -2.21 12.72
N ARG A 751 17.97 -1.08 12.12
CA ARG A 751 17.92 -0.86 10.68
C ARG A 751 18.61 0.46 10.32
N LEU A 752 19.43 0.45 9.27
CA LEU A 752 20.02 1.65 8.65
C LEU A 752 19.52 1.70 7.20
N VAL A 753 19.04 2.86 6.78
CA VAL A 753 18.51 3.08 5.43
C VAL A 753 19.14 4.31 4.81
N VAL A 754 19.48 4.23 3.53
CA VAL A 754 19.88 5.36 2.71
C VAL A 754 18.98 5.39 1.49
N ASN A 755 18.06 6.34 1.44
CA ASN A 755 17.21 6.57 0.28
C ASN A 755 17.93 7.48 -0.71
N ASN A 756 17.71 7.27 -2.01
CA ASN A 756 18.33 8.01 -3.10
C ASN A 756 19.86 8.13 -2.91
N VAL A 757 20.54 6.99 -2.81
CA VAL A 757 22.00 6.91 -2.54
C VAL A 757 22.82 7.75 -3.52
N LEU A 758 22.37 7.80 -4.78
CA LEU A 758 23.03 8.55 -5.85
C LEU A 758 22.84 10.08 -5.73
N ASP A 759 21.97 10.52 -4.82
CA ASP A 759 21.54 11.92 -4.65
C ASP A 759 21.03 12.55 -5.96
N THR A 760 20.30 11.75 -6.74
CA THR A 760 19.71 12.21 -7.99
C THR A 760 18.71 13.32 -7.70
N ALA A 761 18.94 14.50 -8.28
CA ALA A 761 17.92 15.55 -8.32
C ALA A 761 17.05 15.30 -9.55
N TYR A 762 15.84 14.82 -9.32
CA TYR A 762 14.93 14.43 -10.41
C TYR A 762 13.63 15.21 -10.35
N LEU A 763 13.17 15.56 -11.54
CA LEU A 763 11.97 16.36 -11.75
C LEU A 763 10.80 15.42 -12.08
N ILE A 764 9.75 15.47 -11.28
CA ILE A 764 8.50 14.71 -11.48
C ILE A 764 7.61 15.51 -12.43
N ARG A 765 7.46 16.83 -12.19
CA ARG A 765 6.71 17.79 -13.00
C ARG A 765 7.50 19.07 -13.18
N ASP A 766 7.36 19.74 -14.32
CA ASP A 766 7.96 21.06 -14.55
C ASP A 766 6.95 22.22 -14.53
N GLY A 767 5.67 21.89 -14.29
CA GLY A 767 4.58 22.85 -14.28
C GLY A 767 4.03 23.21 -15.65
N SER A 768 4.37 22.46 -16.70
CA SER A 768 3.88 22.65 -18.06
C SER A 768 3.09 21.43 -18.56
N GLY A 769 2.30 21.61 -19.59
CA GLY A 769 1.50 20.55 -20.19
C GLY A 769 0.04 20.55 -19.76
N ILE A 770 -0.63 19.45 -20.02
CA ILE A 770 -1.96 19.14 -19.54
C ILE A 770 -1.77 18.31 -18.25
N GLY A 771 -2.29 18.75 -17.11
CA GLY A 771 -2.13 18.01 -15.86
C GLY A 771 -1.81 18.89 -14.65
N VAL A 772 -0.60 18.83 -14.11
CA VAL A 772 -0.18 19.58 -12.91
C VAL A 772 0.68 20.77 -13.28
N PHE A 773 0.31 21.98 -12.86
CA PHE A 773 0.94 23.24 -13.27
C PHE A 773 2.02 23.75 -12.31
N ALA A 774 2.47 22.96 -11.35
CA ALA A 774 3.56 23.32 -10.45
C ALA A 774 4.80 22.45 -10.70
N PRO A 775 6.02 23.01 -10.66
CA PRO A 775 7.24 22.23 -10.68
C PRO A 775 7.34 21.38 -9.41
N GLN A 776 7.77 20.12 -9.55
CA GLN A 776 7.85 19.16 -8.46
C GLN A 776 9.08 18.28 -8.61
N TYR A 777 9.91 18.26 -7.58
CA TYR A 777 11.11 17.43 -7.50
C TYR A 777 10.91 16.32 -6.49
N GLY A 778 11.38 15.13 -6.83
CA GLY A 778 11.42 14.01 -5.88
C GLY A 778 12.45 14.21 -4.77
N PRO A 779 12.34 13.44 -3.67
CA PRO A 779 13.21 13.57 -2.51
C PRO A 779 14.68 13.35 -2.82
N ARG A 780 15.53 14.22 -2.29
CA ARG A 780 17.00 14.09 -2.32
C ARG A 780 17.45 13.00 -1.35
N ARG A 781 18.75 12.71 -1.32
CA ARG A 781 19.31 11.65 -0.45
C ARG A 781 18.94 11.87 1.01
N GLY A 782 18.42 10.82 1.65
CA GLY A 782 18.10 10.77 3.07
C GLY A 782 18.72 9.57 3.76
N VAL A 783 19.15 9.74 5.01
CA VAL A 783 19.70 8.68 5.87
C VAL A 783 18.79 8.52 7.08
N PHE A 784 18.39 7.28 7.36
CA PHE A 784 17.43 6.97 8.43
C PHE A 784 17.92 5.78 9.27
N VAL A 785 17.51 5.77 10.52
CA VAL A 785 17.77 4.68 11.47
C VAL A 785 16.44 4.23 12.07
N GLY A 786 16.25 2.91 12.16
CA GLY A 786 15.11 2.28 12.81
C GLY A 786 15.54 1.41 13.97
N LEU A 787 14.77 1.40 15.05
CA LEU A 787 14.90 0.51 16.18
C LEU A 787 13.52 -0.07 16.50
N GLY A 788 13.39 -1.40 16.45
CA GLY A 788 12.15 -2.11 16.72
C GLY A 788 12.33 -3.18 17.77
N LYS A 789 11.34 -3.31 18.67
CA LYS A 789 11.30 -4.37 19.69
C LYS A 789 9.98 -5.10 19.63
N LYS A 790 10.05 -6.44 19.45
CA LYS A 790 8.91 -7.36 19.62
C LYS A 790 8.81 -7.84 21.07
N PHE A 791 7.60 -8.05 21.59
CA PHE A 791 7.32 -8.49 22.95
C PHE A 791 6.09 -9.41 23.04
#